data_9a474284f6ca3fdb449e4d7344786a2f
#
_entry.id   9a474284f6ca3fdb449e4d7344786a2f
#
_cell.length_a   1.000
_cell.length_b   1.000
_cell.length_c   1.000
_cell.angle_alpha   90.00
_cell.angle_beta   90.00
_cell.angle_gamma   90.00
#
_symmetry.space_group_name_H-M   'P 1'
#
loop_
_entity.id
_entity.type
_entity.pdbx_description
1 polymer ?
#
loop_
_entity_poly.entity_id
_entity_poly.type
_entity_poly.pdbx_seq_one_letter_code
_entity_poly.pdbx_strand_id
1 'polypeptide(L)'
;MTMNKFIISTLILLVAGWSTANAQEDGSRLWLRLDTISTQAAITGVRGTAMTELQTFWKGGPVVLKRQKDIGKDGYTIKSEGGKTVIAASSDAGLLYGAFHLLRLQQTEQPCTDLDIKEQPAYDLRILNHWDNPNGTVERGFAGKSIFVNPDPTRMKMYGRANASIGINGTVLNNVNAKPEALSSKSLQTAKAIADQLRPYGIRVYLSINFASPIKLGGLKTADPLNADVIRWWKNKANEIYKLIPDFGGFLVKANSEGEPGPQDFGRSHADGANMLAGILRPYRGIVMWRAFVYNPKSSDRANQAYEEFMPLDGQFADNVIIQIKNGPIDFQPREPYSPLFTALQKTQMMVEFQITQEYLGAANHLVYLAPMWKEFFSFVNPSSLKAMAGVANIGDDTNWCGHHFAQANWYAFGRLAWSPTMSSKEIAQEWLAQTFSPAVSHLSPLTTMMLDSREACVNYMMPLGIHHIFAGTHHYGPEPWYSPQGMRADWTPPYYHRADSVGLGFDRTLQGSANVSEYPDSLCRLYNDISTCPENLLAWFHHVPWDYRMKNGRIFWDELCHKYNDGVRQARHFLVVWDAMQPYVDTQRYAEVQRKLRIQVRDAEWWRDACLLYFQTFSHRPIPQDMEHPVHNLDEMMQYNIPITMYENPAYGYNK
;
A
#
# COMPACT_ATOMS: atom_id res chain seq x y z
N MET A 1 -15.34 89.97 -0.18
CA MET A 1 -15.89 89.04 0.84
C MET A 1 -15.39 87.67 0.45
N THR A 2 -14.44 87.19 1.20
CA THR A 2 -13.52 86.08 0.87
C THR A 2 -14.02 84.76 1.43
N MET A 3 -14.15 83.77 0.56
CA MET A 3 -14.48 82.40 0.91
C MET A 3 -13.20 81.59 1.04
N ASN A 4 -12.92 81.10 2.25
CA ASN A 4 -11.79 80.18 2.56
C ASN A 4 -12.14 78.79 2.07
N LYS A 5 -11.31 78.23 1.23
CA LYS A 5 -11.29 76.80 0.84
C LYS A 5 -10.42 76.02 1.83
N PHE A 6 -11.02 75.10 2.58
CA PHE A 6 -10.30 74.07 3.32
C PHE A 6 -9.98 72.90 2.34
N ILE A 7 -8.69 72.63 2.15
CA ILE A 7 -8.21 71.47 1.45
C ILE A 7 -7.98 70.38 2.50
N ILE A 8 -8.78 69.32 2.46
CA ILE A 8 -8.52 68.08 3.22
C ILE A 8 -7.69 67.17 2.36
N SER A 9 -6.38 67.02 2.73
CA SER A 9 -5.50 66.05 2.13
C SER A 9 -5.75 64.68 2.75
N THR A 10 -6.41 63.80 2.04
CA THR A 10 -6.58 62.39 2.41
C THR A 10 -5.29 61.63 2.03
N LEU A 11 -4.51 61.24 3.06
CA LEU A 11 -3.35 60.39 2.88
C LEU A 11 -3.83 58.96 2.72
N ILE A 12 -3.83 58.45 1.47
CA ILE A 12 -4.06 57.03 1.20
C ILE A 12 -2.75 56.32 1.46
N LEU A 13 -2.66 55.61 2.58
CA LEU A 13 -1.61 54.59 2.82
C LEU A 13 -1.88 53.40 1.92
N LEU A 14 -1.14 53.30 0.82
CA LEU A 14 -1.00 52.08 0.06
C LEU A 14 -0.17 51.08 0.91
N VAL A 15 -0.86 50.21 1.63
CA VAL A 15 -0.25 48.98 2.13
C VAL A 15 -0.10 48.06 0.92
N ALA A 16 1.08 48.13 0.29
CA ALA A 16 1.51 47.12 -0.66
C ALA A 16 1.72 45.83 0.12
N GLY A 17 0.68 45.02 0.25
CA GLY A 17 0.81 43.62 0.64
C GLY A 17 1.64 42.92 -0.42
N TRP A 18 2.87 42.62 -0.10
CA TRP A 18 3.66 41.68 -0.85
C TRP A 18 3.03 40.29 -0.63
N SER A 19 2.03 39.94 -1.43
CA SER A 19 1.67 38.56 -1.67
C SER A 19 2.86 37.95 -2.41
N THR A 20 3.76 37.31 -1.69
CA THR A 20 4.58 36.26 -2.29
C THR A 20 3.56 35.32 -2.93
N ALA A 21 3.56 35.23 -4.25
CA ALA A 21 2.81 34.21 -4.96
C ALA A 21 3.43 32.88 -4.53
N ASN A 22 2.94 32.30 -3.43
CA ASN A 22 3.20 30.93 -3.10
C ASN A 22 2.66 30.13 -4.29
N ALA A 23 3.55 29.45 -4.99
CA ALA A 23 3.14 28.52 -6.04
C ALA A 23 2.06 27.63 -5.43
N GLN A 24 0.89 27.61 -6.07
CA GLN A 24 -0.28 26.88 -5.60
C GLN A 24 0.11 25.41 -5.44
N GLU A 25 -0.08 24.85 -4.23
CA GLU A 25 0.19 23.45 -3.98
C GLU A 25 -0.87 22.58 -4.65
N ASP A 26 -0.41 21.61 -5.43
CA ASP A 26 -1.25 20.69 -6.19
C ASP A 26 -1.01 19.21 -5.80
N GLY A 27 -0.15 18.95 -4.82
CA GLY A 27 0.23 17.62 -4.36
C GLY A 27 1.38 16.98 -5.13
N SER A 28 1.91 17.62 -6.19
CA SER A 28 2.99 17.06 -7.01
C SER A 28 4.32 16.94 -6.25
N ARG A 29 4.53 17.78 -5.23
CA ARG A 29 5.72 17.75 -4.37
C ARG A 29 5.65 16.68 -3.27
N LEU A 30 4.53 15.95 -3.16
CA LEU A 30 4.32 14.94 -2.11
C LEU A 30 4.50 15.56 -0.71
N TRP A 31 5.18 14.84 0.20
CA TRP A 31 5.61 15.34 1.51
C TRP A 31 6.95 16.09 1.47
N LEU A 32 7.59 16.21 0.29
CA LEU A 32 8.86 16.92 0.10
C LEU A 32 8.63 18.39 -0.27
N ARG A 33 7.81 19.10 0.49
CA ARG A 33 7.50 20.52 0.33
C ARG A 33 8.64 21.37 0.88
N LEU A 34 9.83 21.20 0.32
CA LEU A 34 11.06 21.91 0.64
C LEU A 34 11.26 23.06 -0.35
N ASP A 35 11.48 24.27 0.17
CA ASP A 35 11.78 25.43 -0.67
C ASP A 35 13.27 25.55 -0.87
N THR A 36 13.67 25.91 -2.09
CA THR A 36 15.06 26.16 -2.44
C THR A 36 15.59 27.36 -1.65
N ILE A 37 16.79 27.24 -1.09
CA ILE A 37 17.41 28.31 -0.33
C ILE A 37 18.30 29.18 -1.24
N SER A 38 18.31 30.50 -0.99
CA SER A 38 19.17 31.46 -1.68
C SER A 38 20.58 31.56 -1.08
N THR A 39 20.70 31.31 0.22
CA THR A 39 21.97 31.35 0.93
C THR A 39 22.33 29.95 1.38
N GLN A 40 23.37 29.36 0.77
CA GLN A 40 23.77 28.00 1.07
C GLN A 40 24.50 27.92 2.42
N ALA A 41 24.04 26.97 3.27
CA ALA A 41 24.84 26.55 4.43
C ALA A 41 26.14 25.87 3.96
N ALA A 42 27.17 25.93 4.80
CA ALA A 42 28.44 25.26 4.50
C ALA A 42 28.30 23.74 4.61
N ILE A 43 28.00 23.06 3.50
CA ILE A 43 27.92 21.61 3.42
C ILE A 43 29.25 21.07 2.89
N THR A 44 29.91 20.23 3.67
CA THR A 44 31.29 19.73 3.37
C THR A 44 31.37 18.21 3.51
N GLY A 45 32.47 17.61 3.04
CA GLY A 45 32.74 16.17 3.17
C GLY A 45 32.42 15.37 1.92
N VAL A 46 31.76 14.23 2.07
CA VAL A 46 31.47 13.30 0.97
C VAL A 46 30.53 13.92 -0.07
N ARG A 47 30.98 13.97 -1.32
CA ARG A 47 30.17 14.48 -2.44
C ARG A 47 29.17 13.44 -2.90
N GLY A 48 27.99 13.86 -3.36
CA GLY A 48 26.93 13.01 -3.88
C GLY A 48 25.54 13.60 -3.67
N THR A 49 24.50 12.79 -3.87
CA THR A 49 23.09 13.21 -3.80
C THR A 49 22.74 13.82 -2.44
N ALA A 50 23.25 13.25 -1.33
CA ALA A 50 23.04 13.80 0.01
C ALA A 50 23.53 15.25 0.15
N MET A 51 24.71 15.54 -0.37
CA MET A 51 25.26 16.91 -0.38
C MET A 51 24.39 17.85 -1.21
N THR A 52 23.97 17.42 -2.39
CA THR A 52 23.11 18.22 -3.28
C THR A 52 21.77 18.54 -2.63
N GLU A 53 21.10 17.57 -1.99
CA GLU A 53 19.83 17.78 -1.28
C GLU A 53 19.98 18.81 -0.15
N LEU A 54 21.03 18.68 0.68
CA LEU A 54 21.29 19.62 1.76
C LEU A 54 21.66 21.03 1.25
N GLN A 55 22.51 21.13 0.23
CA GLN A 55 22.85 22.42 -0.38
C GLN A 55 21.62 23.13 -0.98
N THR A 56 20.64 22.36 -1.42
CA THR A 56 19.44 22.91 -2.05
C THR A 56 18.39 23.34 -1.02
N PHE A 57 18.23 22.60 0.08
CA PHE A 57 17.04 22.71 0.94
C PHE A 57 17.32 22.93 2.43
N TRP A 58 18.55 22.75 2.91
CA TRP A 58 18.86 22.87 4.33
C TRP A 58 19.03 24.33 4.75
N LYS A 59 18.19 24.81 5.68
CA LYS A 59 18.16 26.19 6.18
C LYS A 59 19.00 26.41 7.46
N GLY A 60 19.53 25.33 8.05
CA GLY A 60 20.26 25.39 9.31
C GLY A 60 21.75 25.67 9.16
N GLY A 61 22.52 25.39 10.23
CA GLY A 61 23.98 25.62 10.31
C GLY A 61 24.81 24.67 9.44
N PRO A 62 26.16 24.73 9.57
CA PRO A 62 27.06 23.89 8.78
C PRO A 62 26.82 22.39 8.98
N VAL A 63 26.95 21.62 7.87
CA VAL A 63 26.81 20.13 7.89
C VAL A 63 28.06 19.49 7.31
N VAL A 64 28.53 18.41 7.94
CA VAL A 64 29.63 17.57 7.47
C VAL A 64 29.13 16.18 7.14
N LEU A 65 29.35 15.72 5.91
CA LEU A 65 29.06 14.35 5.47
C LEU A 65 30.32 13.49 5.59
N LYS A 66 30.27 12.41 6.37
CA LYS A 66 31.44 11.59 6.72
C LYS A 66 31.22 10.09 6.45
N ARG A 67 32.23 9.40 5.94
CA ARG A 67 32.25 7.94 5.90
C ARG A 67 32.61 7.36 7.25
N GLN A 68 31.82 6.35 7.68
CA GLN A 68 32.08 5.60 8.90
C GLN A 68 31.75 4.12 8.68
N LYS A 69 32.73 3.23 8.87
CA LYS A 69 32.61 1.81 8.49
C LYS A 69 31.74 0.97 9.43
N ASP A 70 31.65 1.35 10.71
CA ASP A 70 30.98 0.56 11.75
C ASP A 70 29.46 0.77 11.82
N ILE A 71 28.90 1.43 10.79
CA ILE A 71 27.47 1.63 10.62
C ILE A 71 26.98 0.64 9.59
N GLY A 72 25.85 -0.03 9.82
CA GLY A 72 25.23 -0.95 8.86
C GLY A 72 25.01 -0.28 7.51
N LYS A 73 24.88 -1.10 6.44
CA LYS A 73 24.90 -0.65 5.05
C LYS A 73 24.01 0.57 4.74
N ASP A 74 22.78 0.57 5.25
CA ASP A 74 21.80 1.64 5.03
C ASP A 74 21.63 2.54 6.28
N GLY A 75 22.33 2.24 7.37
CA GLY A 75 22.28 3.02 8.62
C GLY A 75 23.05 4.33 8.55
N TYR A 76 22.76 5.21 9.49
CA TYR A 76 23.45 6.51 9.67
C TYR A 76 23.42 6.98 11.11
N THR A 77 24.29 7.96 11.41
CA THR A 77 24.22 8.76 12.63
C THR A 77 24.13 10.25 12.26
N ILE A 78 23.43 11.03 13.10
CA ILE A 78 23.40 12.49 13.01
C ILE A 78 23.78 13.04 14.38
N LYS A 79 24.89 13.78 14.47
CA LYS A 79 25.40 14.32 15.74
C LYS A 79 25.71 15.81 15.65
N SER A 80 25.45 16.52 16.73
CA SER A 80 25.92 17.90 16.90
C SER A 80 27.34 17.90 17.52
N GLU A 81 28.34 18.35 16.77
CA GLU A 81 29.76 18.36 17.17
C GLU A 81 30.43 19.67 16.78
N GLY A 82 30.99 20.39 17.76
CA GLY A 82 31.77 21.61 17.50
C GLY A 82 31.03 22.69 16.70
N GLY A 83 29.74 22.90 16.97
CA GLY A 83 28.90 23.88 16.26
C GLY A 83 28.48 23.47 14.85
N LYS A 84 28.66 22.22 14.48
CA LYS A 84 28.28 21.64 13.19
C LYS A 84 27.38 20.40 13.38
N THR A 85 26.57 20.10 12.39
CA THR A 85 25.85 18.80 12.31
C THR A 85 26.69 17.83 11.48
N VAL A 86 27.03 16.67 12.05
CA VAL A 86 27.79 15.61 11.38
C VAL A 86 26.83 14.47 11.02
N ILE A 87 26.68 14.17 9.73
CA ILE A 87 25.98 12.97 9.25
C ILE A 87 27.04 11.95 8.84
N ALA A 88 27.04 10.77 9.47
CA ALA A 88 27.96 9.70 9.15
C ALA A 88 27.24 8.42 8.73
N ALA A 89 27.77 7.73 7.71
CA ALA A 89 27.25 6.47 7.21
C ALA A 89 28.33 5.68 6.47
N SER A 90 28.10 4.36 6.28
CA SER A 90 29.01 3.49 5.52
C SER A 90 28.81 3.58 4.00
N SER A 91 27.62 4.03 3.54
CA SER A 91 27.22 4.07 2.13
C SER A 91 26.70 5.46 1.71
N ASP A 92 26.59 5.69 0.38
CA ASP A 92 25.95 6.90 -0.16
C ASP A 92 24.48 6.94 0.18
N ALA A 93 23.78 5.79 0.15
CA ALA A 93 22.40 5.66 0.53
C ALA A 93 22.17 6.03 2.00
N GLY A 94 23.02 5.53 2.93
CA GLY A 94 22.94 5.89 4.35
C GLY A 94 23.14 7.39 4.58
N LEU A 95 24.09 8.03 3.89
CA LEU A 95 24.27 9.50 3.95
C LEU A 95 23.04 10.24 3.44
N LEU A 96 22.40 9.73 2.38
CA LEU A 96 21.18 10.32 1.82
C LEU A 96 19.99 10.18 2.75
N TYR A 97 19.81 9.01 3.39
CA TYR A 97 18.78 8.79 4.40
C TYR A 97 18.96 9.73 5.60
N GLY A 98 20.21 9.90 6.06
CA GLY A 98 20.54 10.86 7.11
C GLY A 98 20.25 12.31 6.70
N ALA A 99 20.54 12.68 5.46
CA ALA A 99 20.23 14.02 4.92
C ALA A 99 18.70 14.26 4.88
N PHE A 100 17.91 13.30 4.39
CA PHE A 100 16.46 13.42 4.42
C PHE A 100 15.87 13.40 5.83
N HIS A 101 16.49 12.68 6.78
CA HIS A 101 16.10 12.78 8.18
C HIS A 101 16.30 14.20 8.73
N LEU A 102 17.46 14.81 8.49
CA LEU A 102 17.71 16.19 8.91
C LEU A 102 16.72 17.17 8.25
N LEU A 103 16.42 17.01 6.97
CA LEU A 103 15.43 17.83 6.26
C LEU A 103 14.01 17.60 6.80
N ARG A 104 13.66 16.40 7.23
CA ARG A 104 12.38 16.09 7.86
C ARG A 104 12.24 16.76 9.22
N LEU A 105 13.30 16.76 10.05
CA LEU A 105 13.30 17.53 11.30
C LEU A 105 13.01 19.01 11.05
N GLN A 106 13.68 19.59 10.03
CA GLN A 106 13.42 20.97 9.62
C GLN A 106 11.96 21.19 9.18
N GLN A 107 11.37 20.29 8.37
CA GLN A 107 10.00 20.44 7.88
C GLN A 107 8.94 20.29 8.98
N THR A 108 9.24 19.46 9.99
CA THR A 108 8.33 19.19 11.11
C THR A 108 8.61 20.11 12.31
N GLU A 109 9.48 21.13 12.14
CA GLU A 109 9.87 22.10 13.18
C GLU A 109 10.41 21.43 14.45
N GLN A 110 11.03 20.24 14.29
CA GLN A 110 11.71 19.56 15.39
C GLN A 110 13.09 20.20 15.64
N PRO A 111 13.62 20.10 16.88
CA PRO A 111 14.96 20.61 17.17
C PRO A 111 16.03 20.04 16.23
N CYS A 112 16.85 20.93 15.67
CA CYS A 112 17.97 20.57 14.78
C CYS A 112 19.34 20.85 15.46
N THR A 113 19.33 21.08 16.77
CA THR A 113 20.51 21.28 17.63
C THR A 113 20.61 20.15 18.64
N ASP A 114 21.79 19.92 19.19
CA ASP A 114 22.06 18.89 20.22
C ASP A 114 21.63 17.48 19.80
N LEU A 115 21.81 17.19 18.51
CA LEU A 115 21.43 15.90 17.91
C LEU A 115 22.41 14.79 18.33
N ASP A 116 21.86 13.64 18.71
CA ASP A 116 22.57 12.35 18.84
C ASP A 116 21.66 11.22 18.38
N ILE A 117 21.54 11.08 17.06
CA ILE A 117 20.63 10.15 16.39
C ILE A 117 21.46 9.01 15.80
N LYS A 118 21.01 7.77 16.01
CA LYS A 118 21.53 6.58 15.35
C LYS A 118 20.37 5.78 14.80
N GLU A 119 20.36 5.58 13.50
CA GLU A 119 19.30 4.88 12.78
C GLU A 119 19.85 3.71 11.96
N GLN A 120 19.09 2.62 11.95
CA GLN A 120 19.33 1.44 11.14
C GLN A 120 17.98 0.87 10.70
N PRO A 121 17.75 0.60 9.40
CA PRO A 121 16.49 0.01 8.98
C PRO A 121 16.33 -1.42 9.51
N ALA A 122 15.10 -1.80 9.81
CA ALA A 122 14.76 -3.15 10.27
C ALA A 122 14.96 -4.20 9.17
N TYR A 123 14.77 -3.82 7.90
CA TYR A 123 14.87 -4.73 6.76
C TYR A 123 15.91 -4.26 5.76
N ASP A 124 16.68 -5.21 5.20
CA ASP A 124 17.64 -4.93 4.11
C ASP A 124 16.93 -4.58 2.80
N LEU A 125 15.70 -5.09 2.59
CA LEU A 125 14.90 -4.87 1.39
C LEU A 125 13.56 -4.25 1.75
N ARG A 126 13.30 -3.08 1.17
CA ARG A 126 12.11 -2.27 1.35
C ARG A 126 11.64 -1.86 -0.04
N ILE A 127 10.69 -2.64 -0.60
CA ILE A 127 10.43 -2.68 -2.05
C ILE A 127 9.01 -2.23 -2.35
N LEU A 128 8.85 -1.42 -3.41
CA LEU A 128 7.56 -1.17 -4.04
C LEU A 128 7.35 -2.14 -5.20
N ASN A 129 6.18 -2.75 -5.26
CA ASN A 129 5.73 -3.58 -6.37
C ASN A 129 4.71 -2.81 -7.19
N HIS A 130 5.06 -2.38 -8.38
CA HIS A 130 4.12 -1.70 -9.27
C HIS A 130 3.32 -2.71 -10.10
N TRP A 131 2.04 -2.38 -10.33
CA TRP A 131 1.17 -3.17 -11.20
C TRP A 131 0.99 -2.48 -12.56
N ASP A 132 2.11 -2.06 -13.12
CA ASP A 132 2.20 -1.34 -14.38
C ASP A 132 2.24 -2.30 -15.57
N ASN A 133 1.42 -2.04 -16.59
CA ASN A 133 1.31 -2.87 -17.78
C ASN A 133 2.07 -2.25 -18.98
N PRO A 134 2.52 -3.06 -19.95
CA PRO A 134 3.26 -2.57 -21.13
C PRO A 134 2.49 -1.56 -21.99
N ASN A 135 1.16 -1.55 -21.93
CA ASN A 135 0.30 -0.60 -22.64
C ASN A 135 0.14 0.75 -21.92
N GLY A 136 0.79 0.92 -20.77
CA GLY A 136 0.74 2.14 -19.97
C GLY A 136 -0.38 2.20 -18.95
N THR A 137 -1.23 1.18 -18.83
CA THR A 137 -2.22 1.10 -17.75
C THR A 137 -1.59 0.67 -16.44
N VAL A 138 -2.16 1.12 -15.32
CA VAL A 138 -1.81 0.66 -13.97
C VAL A 138 -3.01 -0.06 -13.39
N GLU A 139 -2.84 -1.33 -13.05
CA GLU A 139 -3.94 -2.15 -12.53
C GLU A 139 -4.31 -1.71 -11.12
N ARG A 140 -5.61 -1.46 -10.88
CA ARG A 140 -6.16 -0.99 -9.58
C ARG A 140 -5.59 0.36 -9.09
N GLY A 141 -4.82 1.07 -9.92
CA GLY A 141 -4.16 2.31 -9.54
C GLY A 141 -5.11 3.49 -9.40
N PHE A 142 -5.89 3.77 -10.45
CA PHE A 142 -6.76 4.95 -10.54
C PHE A 142 -6.02 6.29 -10.32
N ALA A 143 -4.72 6.32 -10.60
CA ALA A 143 -3.82 7.44 -10.42
C ALA A 143 -3.17 7.89 -11.75
N GLY A 144 -3.85 7.64 -12.85
CA GLY A 144 -3.35 7.92 -14.19
C GLY A 144 -2.55 6.76 -14.80
N LYS A 145 -1.66 7.09 -15.72
CA LYS A 145 -0.88 6.11 -16.49
C LYS A 145 0.43 5.77 -15.79
N SER A 146 1.02 4.65 -16.21
CA SER A 146 2.34 4.21 -15.77
C SER A 146 3.42 5.29 -15.98
N ILE A 147 4.19 5.53 -14.93
CA ILE A 147 5.37 6.42 -14.99
C ILE A 147 6.61 5.71 -15.56
N PHE A 148 6.54 4.40 -15.81
CA PHE A 148 7.69 3.58 -16.24
C PHE A 148 7.69 3.23 -17.72
N VAL A 149 6.55 3.31 -18.40
CA VAL A 149 6.48 2.97 -19.84
C VAL A 149 7.14 4.05 -20.70
N ASN A 150 6.94 5.33 -20.33
CA ASN A 150 7.62 6.47 -20.93
C ASN A 150 8.17 7.36 -19.80
N PRO A 151 9.32 7.00 -19.21
CA PRO A 151 9.83 7.66 -18.02
C PRO A 151 10.25 9.10 -18.29
N ASP A 152 9.59 10.06 -17.62
CA ASP A 152 10.01 11.46 -17.59
C ASP A 152 11.14 11.65 -16.56
N PRO A 153 12.28 12.25 -16.92
CA PRO A 153 13.43 12.39 -16.01
C PRO A 153 13.11 13.20 -14.75
N THR A 154 12.28 14.25 -14.84
CA THR A 154 11.91 15.08 -13.71
C THR A 154 11.05 14.29 -12.74
N ARG A 155 10.09 13.53 -13.27
CA ARG A 155 9.22 12.67 -12.48
C ARG A 155 10.01 11.52 -11.84
N MET A 156 10.93 10.88 -12.57
CA MET A 156 11.82 9.85 -12.01
C MET A 156 12.71 10.39 -10.90
N LYS A 157 13.25 11.59 -11.06
CA LYS A 157 14.02 12.26 -10.00
C LYS A 157 13.16 12.46 -8.75
N MET A 158 11.93 12.96 -8.89
CA MET A 158 11.02 13.18 -7.76
C MET A 158 10.61 11.87 -7.10
N TYR A 159 10.33 10.82 -7.90
CA TYR A 159 10.06 9.45 -7.42
C TYR A 159 11.25 8.91 -6.61
N GLY A 160 12.48 9.08 -7.10
CA GLY A 160 13.70 8.68 -6.41
C GLY A 160 13.87 9.41 -5.07
N ARG A 161 13.67 10.73 -5.05
CA ARG A 161 13.72 11.56 -3.84
C ARG A 161 12.69 11.14 -2.81
N ALA A 162 11.42 10.95 -3.25
CA ALA A 162 10.33 10.53 -2.38
C ALA A 162 10.64 9.19 -1.70
N ASN A 163 11.03 8.19 -2.47
CA ASN A 163 11.37 6.87 -1.93
C ASN A 163 12.59 6.90 -1.00
N ALA A 164 13.66 7.60 -1.37
CA ALA A 164 14.83 7.75 -0.50
C ALA A 164 14.49 8.45 0.82
N SER A 165 13.59 9.45 0.81
CA SER A 165 13.21 10.19 2.01
C SER A 165 12.50 9.34 3.08
N ILE A 166 11.91 8.21 2.69
CA ILE A 166 11.24 7.24 3.56
C ILE A 166 11.96 5.89 3.63
N GLY A 167 13.17 5.80 3.06
CA GLY A 167 14.04 4.64 3.18
C GLY A 167 13.74 3.46 2.25
N ILE A 168 12.92 3.63 1.20
CA ILE A 168 12.68 2.61 0.17
C ILE A 168 13.92 2.45 -0.71
N ASN A 169 14.35 1.21 -0.95
CA ASN A 169 15.58 0.91 -1.68
C ASN A 169 15.41 -0.06 -2.86
N GLY A 170 14.17 -0.37 -3.22
CA GLY A 170 13.88 -1.21 -4.38
C GLY A 170 12.53 -0.91 -5.02
N THR A 171 12.42 -1.18 -6.31
CA THR A 171 11.17 -1.07 -7.05
C THR A 171 11.07 -2.14 -8.14
N VAL A 172 9.94 -2.86 -8.18
CA VAL A 172 9.56 -3.75 -9.29
C VAL A 172 8.78 -2.90 -10.29
N LEU A 173 9.26 -2.86 -11.55
CA LEU A 173 8.79 -1.89 -12.54
C LEU A 173 7.49 -2.28 -13.26
N ASN A 174 7.04 -3.52 -13.13
CA ASN A 174 5.92 -4.04 -13.90
C ASN A 174 5.03 -5.00 -13.10
N ASN A 175 3.83 -5.19 -13.63
CA ASN A 175 2.78 -6.01 -13.05
C ASN A 175 3.24 -7.45 -12.76
N VAL A 176 2.74 -8.02 -11.68
CA VAL A 176 2.96 -9.43 -11.30
C VAL A 176 2.37 -10.42 -12.32
N ASN A 177 1.32 -10.03 -13.06
CA ASN A 177 0.80 -10.74 -14.23
C ASN A 177 1.69 -10.44 -15.45
N ALA A 178 2.97 -10.80 -15.33
CA ALA A 178 4.01 -10.34 -16.22
C ALA A 178 3.86 -10.92 -17.63
N LYS A 179 3.93 -10.05 -18.62
CA LYS A 179 4.01 -10.48 -20.02
C LYS A 179 5.47 -10.82 -20.38
N PRO A 180 5.72 -11.84 -21.24
CA PRO A 180 7.08 -12.20 -21.65
C PRO A 180 7.87 -11.02 -22.21
N GLU A 181 7.20 -10.08 -22.87
CA GLU A 181 7.76 -8.87 -23.48
C GLU A 181 8.48 -7.95 -22.47
N ALA A 182 8.23 -8.10 -21.17
CA ALA A 182 9.00 -7.42 -20.13
C ALA A 182 10.51 -7.72 -20.20
N LEU A 183 10.89 -8.87 -20.78
CA LEU A 183 12.28 -9.28 -21.03
C LEU A 183 12.75 -9.03 -22.47
N SER A 184 11.99 -8.29 -23.28
CA SER A 184 12.45 -7.88 -24.62
C SER A 184 13.58 -6.85 -24.51
N SER A 185 14.42 -6.77 -25.55
CA SER A 185 15.53 -5.79 -25.59
C SER A 185 15.04 -4.36 -25.40
N LYS A 186 13.87 -3.99 -25.97
CA LYS A 186 13.27 -2.67 -25.81
C LYS A 186 12.91 -2.40 -24.34
N SER A 187 12.21 -3.34 -23.68
CA SER A 187 11.82 -3.19 -22.27
C SER A 187 13.03 -3.13 -21.34
N LEU A 188 14.06 -3.93 -21.61
CA LEU A 188 15.31 -3.90 -20.84
C LEU A 188 16.08 -2.58 -20.99
N GLN A 189 16.05 -1.95 -22.17
CA GLN A 189 16.63 -0.59 -22.34
C GLN A 189 15.85 0.48 -21.54
N THR A 190 14.52 0.38 -21.52
CA THR A 190 13.70 1.26 -20.67
C THR A 190 14.01 1.04 -19.18
N ALA A 191 14.08 -0.22 -18.73
CA ALA A 191 14.47 -0.57 -17.37
C ALA A 191 15.86 -0.04 -16.99
N LYS A 192 16.84 -0.10 -17.94
CA LYS A 192 18.16 0.51 -17.76
C LYS A 192 18.08 2.00 -17.55
N ALA A 193 17.33 2.72 -18.38
CA ALA A 193 17.19 4.17 -18.27
C ALA A 193 16.57 4.59 -16.92
N ILE A 194 15.61 3.82 -16.42
CA ILE A 194 15.03 4.01 -15.09
C ILE A 194 16.06 3.70 -13.99
N ALA A 195 16.77 2.57 -14.09
CA ALA A 195 17.79 2.17 -13.12
C ALA A 195 18.88 3.24 -12.99
N ASP A 196 19.34 3.81 -14.11
CA ASP A 196 20.37 4.86 -14.10
C ASP A 196 19.88 6.15 -13.37
N GLN A 197 18.59 6.48 -13.48
CA GLN A 197 18.00 7.63 -12.79
C GLN A 197 17.74 7.37 -11.30
N LEU A 198 17.44 6.13 -10.90
CA LEU A 198 17.11 5.79 -9.52
C LEU A 198 18.34 5.43 -8.66
N ARG A 199 19.42 4.98 -9.31
CA ARG A 199 20.68 4.58 -8.63
C ARG A 199 21.25 5.66 -7.72
N PRO A 200 21.28 6.97 -8.09
CA PRO A 200 21.76 8.03 -7.19
C PRO A 200 20.96 8.17 -5.89
N TYR A 201 19.75 7.61 -5.85
CA TYR A 201 18.86 7.57 -4.67
C TYR A 201 18.94 6.26 -3.89
N GLY A 202 19.86 5.35 -4.25
CA GLY A 202 20.04 4.07 -3.59
C GLY A 202 18.97 3.03 -3.93
N ILE A 203 18.16 3.25 -4.97
CA ILE A 203 17.04 2.40 -5.34
C ILE A 203 17.47 1.46 -6.48
N ARG A 204 17.30 0.15 -6.25
CA ARG A 204 17.51 -0.89 -7.25
C ARG A 204 16.22 -1.22 -7.99
N VAL A 205 16.35 -1.58 -9.26
CA VAL A 205 15.22 -2.05 -10.06
C VAL A 205 15.13 -3.57 -10.06
N TYR A 206 13.92 -4.07 -10.09
CA TYR A 206 13.52 -5.48 -10.18
C TYR A 206 12.49 -5.62 -11.30
N LEU A 207 12.30 -6.83 -11.81
CA LEU A 207 11.26 -7.12 -12.80
C LEU A 207 10.41 -8.31 -12.37
N SER A 208 9.10 -8.19 -12.56
CA SER A 208 8.24 -9.37 -12.61
C SER A 208 8.45 -10.10 -13.91
N ILE A 209 8.49 -11.44 -13.86
CA ILE A 209 8.72 -12.27 -15.04
C ILE A 209 7.58 -13.26 -15.24
N ASN A 210 7.32 -13.56 -16.53
CA ASN A 210 6.47 -14.68 -16.90
C ASN A 210 7.32 -15.96 -16.93
N PHE A 211 6.91 -16.99 -16.19
CA PHE A 211 7.68 -18.23 -16.05
C PHE A 211 7.87 -18.96 -17.38
N ALA A 212 6.91 -18.85 -18.31
CA ALA A 212 6.99 -19.43 -19.65
C ALA A 212 7.76 -18.57 -20.68
N SER A 213 8.49 -17.54 -20.25
CA SER A 213 9.31 -16.71 -21.17
C SER A 213 10.27 -17.51 -22.05
N PRO A 214 10.89 -18.65 -21.62
CA PRO A 214 11.70 -19.49 -22.51
C PRO A 214 10.92 -20.01 -23.72
N ILE A 215 9.65 -20.35 -23.59
CA ILE A 215 8.77 -20.75 -24.69
C ILE A 215 8.47 -19.56 -25.60
N LYS A 216 7.97 -18.46 -24.99
CA LYS A 216 7.42 -17.33 -25.73
C LYS A 216 8.47 -16.46 -26.42
N LEU A 217 9.62 -16.24 -25.78
CA LEU A 217 10.74 -15.44 -26.33
C LEU A 217 11.89 -16.30 -26.84
N GLY A 218 12.09 -17.47 -26.25
CA GLY A 218 13.20 -18.36 -26.60
C GLY A 218 12.88 -19.38 -27.68
N GLY A 219 11.60 -19.56 -28.02
CA GLY A 219 11.15 -20.57 -28.98
C GLY A 219 11.34 -22.00 -28.49
N LEU A 220 11.56 -22.22 -27.19
CA LEU A 220 11.71 -23.55 -26.62
C LEU A 220 10.36 -24.27 -26.54
N LYS A 221 10.39 -25.60 -26.53
CA LYS A 221 9.18 -26.44 -26.43
C LYS A 221 8.63 -26.55 -24.99
N THR A 222 9.43 -26.20 -24.01
CA THR A 222 9.10 -26.34 -22.57
C THR A 222 9.69 -25.18 -21.78
N ALA A 223 9.15 -24.95 -20.59
CA ALA A 223 9.73 -24.11 -19.54
C ALA A 223 10.03 -24.92 -18.26
N ASP A 224 10.14 -26.26 -18.37
CA ASP A 224 10.51 -27.11 -17.23
C ASP A 224 11.82 -26.60 -16.60
N PRO A 225 11.81 -26.21 -15.30
CA PRO A 225 12.98 -25.64 -14.63
C PRO A 225 14.18 -26.58 -14.51
N LEU A 226 13.99 -27.88 -14.71
CA LEU A 226 15.08 -28.87 -14.72
C LEU A 226 15.63 -29.18 -16.10
N ASN A 227 15.04 -28.61 -17.15
CA ASN A 227 15.52 -28.78 -18.52
C ASN A 227 16.78 -27.94 -18.79
N ALA A 228 17.84 -28.56 -19.33
CA ALA A 228 19.13 -27.91 -19.56
C ALA A 228 19.05 -26.69 -20.50
N ASP A 229 18.19 -26.75 -21.53
CA ASP A 229 18.04 -25.66 -22.51
C ASP A 229 17.29 -24.48 -21.89
N VAL A 230 16.30 -24.73 -21.00
CA VAL A 230 15.60 -23.72 -20.23
C VAL A 230 16.55 -23.01 -19.26
N ILE A 231 17.38 -23.79 -18.54
CA ILE A 231 18.39 -23.23 -17.62
C ILE A 231 19.40 -22.38 -18.42
N ARG A 232 19.84 -22.85 -19.58
CA ARG A 232 20.77 -22.10 -20.45
C ARG A 232 20.15 -20.81 -20.96
N TRP A 233 18.87 -20.83 -21.35
CA TRP A 233 18.14 -19.63 -21.80
C TRP A 233 18.08 -18.58 -20.69
N TRP A 234 17.69 -18.96 -19.47
CA TRP A 234 17.64 -18.06 -18.33
C TRP A 234 19.03 -17.53 -17.94
N LYS A 235 20.10 -18.36 -18.01
CA LYS A 235 21.48 -17.88 -17.79
C LYS A 235 21.87 -16.79 -18.79
N ASN A 236 21.55 -17.00 -20.07
CA ASN A 236 21.85 -16.03 -21.12
C ASN A 236 21.04 -14.72 -20.88
N LYS A 237 19.78 -14.84 -20.54
CA LYS A 237 18.92 -13.69 -20.25
C LYS A 237 19.39 -12.91 -19.00
N ALA A 238 19.75 -13.58 -17.93
CA ALA A 238 20.34 -12.95 -16.76
C ALA A 238 21.65 -12.22 -17.10
N ASN A 239 22.54 -12.84 -17.85
CA ASN A 239 23.77 -12.21 -18.33
C ASN A 239 23.51 -10.94 -19.18
N GLU A 240 22.50 -10.97 -20.06
CA GLU A 240 22.04 -9.79 -20.82
C GLU A 240 21.59 -8.67 -19.87
N ILE A 241 20.73 -8.99 -18.90
CA ILE A 241 20.20 -8.01 -17.94
C ILE A 241 21.33 -7.39 -17.12
N TYR A 242 22.22 -8.18 -16.52
CA TYR A 242 23.29 -7.65 -15.66
C TYR A 242 24.40 -6.92 -16.43
N LYS A 243 24.55 -7.19 -17.74
CA LYS A 243 25.40 -6.33 -18.60
C LYS A 243 24.79 -4.94 -18.79
N LEU A 244 23.47 -4.84 -18.87
CA LEU A 244 22.77 -3.56 -19.03
C LEU A 244 22.61 -2.82 -17.69
N ILE A 245 22.29 -3.54 -16.61
CA ILE A 245 21.98 -3.03 -15.27
C ILE A 245 22.82 -3.81 -14.26
N PRO A 246 24.07 -3.41 -14.00
CA PRO A 246 24.99 -4.18 -13.14
C PRO A 246 24.51 -4.37 -11.70
N ASP A 247 23.67 -3.48 -11.22
CA ASP A 247 23.05 -3.49 -9.88
C ASP A 247 21.60 -3.98 -9.88
N PHE A 248 21.15 -4.66 -10.94
CA PHE A 248 19.82 -5.24 -11.02
C PHE A 248 19.54 -6.13 -9.80
N GLY A 249 18.36 -5.95 -9.17
CA GLY A 249 18.07 -6.59 -7.88
C GLY A 249 17.62 -8.04 -7.98
N GLY A 250 16.90 -8.40 -9.04
CA GLY A 250 16.38 -9.74 -9.23
C GLY A 250 14.94 -9.79 -9.75
N PHE A 251 14.30 -10.95 -9.61
CA PHE A 251 12.99 -11.22 -10.16
C PHE A 251 11.90 -11.34 -9.10
N LEU A 252 10.70 -10.84 -9.44
CA LEU A 252 9.44 -11.18 -8.77
C LEU A 252 8.68 -12.18 -9.65
N VAL A 253 8.13 -13.24 -9.03
CA VAL A 253 7.43 -14.31 -9.75
C VAL A 253 6.07 -14.59 -9.11
N LYS A 254 5.02 -14.52 -9.92
CA LYS A 254 3.72 -15.12 -9.69
C LYS A 254 3.61 -16.36 -10.59
N ALA A 255 3.41 -17.53 -10.02
CA ALA A 255 3.41 -18.78 -10.75
C ALA A 255 2.21 -19.66 -10.35
N ASN A 256 1.63 -20.38 -11.32
CA ASN A 256 0.51 -21.31 -11.15
C ASN A 256 -0.69 -20.72 -10.42
N SER A 257 -1.01 -19.46 -10.69
CA SER A 257 -2.12 -18.74 -10.08
C SER A 257 -2.79 -17.85 -11.12
N GLU A 258 -4.12 -17.84 -11.16
CA GLU A 258 -4.95 -17.02 -12.08
C GLU A 258 -4.54 -17.13 -13.56
N GLY A 259 -4.16 -18.34 -14.00
CA GLY A 259 -3.75 -18.60 -15.38
C GLY A 259 -2.29 -18.20 -15.70
N GLU A 260 -1.54 -17.64 -14.76
CA GLU A 260 -0.10 -17.43 -14.96
C GLU A 260 0.65 -18.77 -14.94
N PRO A 261 1.57 -18.98 -15.88
CA PRO A 261 2.31 -20.25 -15.97
C PRO A 261 3.31 -20.41 -14.83
N GLY A 262 3.57 -21.65 -14.47
CA GLY A 262 4.52 -21.97 -13.40
C GLY A 262 5.12 -23.36 -13.52
N PRO A 263 5.97 -23.75 -12.55
CA PRO A 263 6.66 -25.06 -12.57
C PRO A 263 5.70 -26.24 -12.49
N GLN A 264 4.51 -26.09 -11.87
CA GLN A 264 3.54 -27.18 -11.75
C GLN A 264 2.97 -27.62 -13.11
N ASP A 265 2.94 -26.74 -14.12
CA ASP A 265 2.55 -27.08 -15.48
C ASP A 265 3.49 -28.11 -16.13
N PHE A 266 4.67 -28.31 -15.54
CA PHE A 266 5.71 -29.25 -15.97
C PHE A 266 5.96 -30.37 -14.94
N GLY A 267 5.04 -30.56 -13.98
CA GLY A 267 5.18 -31.56 -12.93
C GLY A 267 6.28 -31.27 -11.90
N ARG A 268 6.63 -29.98 -11.70
CA ARG A 268 7.64 -29.53 -10.76
C ARG A 268 7.03 -28.73 -9.61
N SER A 269 7.73 -28.69 -8.49
CA SER A 269 7.32 -27.88 -7.34
C SER A 269 7.64 -26.39 -7.53
N HIS A 270 7.02 -25.51 -6.72
CA HIS A 270 7.42 -24.11 -6.64
C HIS A 270 8.88 -23.95 -6.23
N ALA A 271 9.40 -24.84 -5.37
CA ALA A 271 10.81 -24.82 -4.98
C ALA A 271 11.75 -25.12 -6.16
N ASP A 272 11.41 -26.08 -7.04
CA ASP A 272 12.19 -26.35 -8.25
C ASP A 272 12.30 -25.12 -9.15
N GLY A 273 11.17 -24.44 -9.39
CA GLY A 273 11.14 -23.24 -10.22
C GLY A 273 11.91 -22.06 -9.60
N ALA A 274 11.67 -21.80 -8.33
CA ALA A 274 12.33 -20.71 -7.60
C ALA A 274 13.85 -20.95 -7.50
N ASN A 275 14.28 -22.16 -7.18
CA ASN A 275 15.68 -22.52 -7.00
C ASN A 275 16.45 -22.48 -8.33
N MET A 276 15.83 -22.86 -9.44
CA MET A 276 16.42 -22.71 -10.77
C MET A 276 16.77 -21.25 -11.05
N LEU A 277 15.83 -20.33 -10.87
CA LEU A 277 16.07 -18.89 -11.06
C LEU A 277 17.08 -18.34 -10.05
N ALA A 278 16.97 -18.74 -8.79
CA ALA A 278 17.88 -18.32 -7.72
C ALA A 278 19.32 -18.74 -8.00
N GLY A 279 19.54 -19.97 -8.46
CA GLY A 279 20.87 -20.46 -8.87
C GLY A 279 21.47 -19.64 -10.02
N ILE A 280 20.64 -19.21 -10.96
CA ILE A 280 21.05 -18.36 -12.08
C ILE A 280 21.44 -16.95 -11.64
N LEU A 281 20.71 -16.38 -10.67
CA LEU A 281 20.95 -15.01 -10.17
C LEU A 281 22.07 -14.94 -9.11
N ARG A 282 22.42 -16.05 -8.47
CA ARG A 282 23.42 -16.11 -7.38
C ARG A 282 24.77 -15.48 -7.72
N PRO A 283 25.39 -15.70 -8.94
CA PRO A 283 26.65 -15.06 -9.29
C PRO A 283 26.62 -13.55 -9.28
N TYR A 284 25.44 -12.96 -9.46
CA TYR A 284 25.20 -11.51 -9.49
C TYR A 284 24.67 -10.96 -8.16
N ARG A 285 24.53 -11.80 -7.13
CA ARG A 285 23.87 -11.46 -5.85
C ARG A 285 22.42 -11.00 -6.01
N GLY A 286 21.76 -11.49 -7.07
CA GLY A 286 20.34 -11.25 -7.31
C GLY A 286 19.48 -12.19 -6.49
N ILE A 287 18.25 -11.76 -6.22
CA ILE A 287 17.26 -12.51 -5.45
C ILE A 287 16.05 -12.90 -6.30
N VAL A 288 15.32 -13.89 -5.81
CA VAL A 288 14.00 -14.26 -6.32
C VAL A 288 12.97 -14.00 -5.22
N MET A 289 12.02 -13.11 -5.47
CA MET A 289 10.83 -12.92 -4.68
C MET A 289 9.74 -13.81 -5.28
N TRP A 290 9.36 -14.86 -4.58
CA TRP A 290 8.38 -15.83 -5.07
C TRP A 290 7.07 -15.68 -4.30
N ARG A 291 5.98 -15.29 -5.01
CA ARG A 291 4.71 -15.04 -4.36
C ARG A 291 4.02 -16.34 -3.95
N ALA A 292 3.67 -16.45 -2.67
CA ALA A 292 2.77 -17.47 -2.15
C ALA A 292 1.32 -17.01 -2.33
N PHE A 293 0.90 -16.88 -3.58
CA PHE A 293 -0.46 -16.53 -3.96
C PHE A 293 -1.02 -17.58 -4.87
N VAL A 294 -1.94 -18.39 -4.35
CA VAL A 294 -2.54 -19.50 -5.05
C VAL A 294 -4.01 -19.18 -5.34
N TYR A 295 -4.34 -19.24 -6.61
CA TYR A 295 -5.71 -19.14 -7.09
C TYR A 295 -6.03 -20.32 -8.01
N ASN A 296 -5.77 -21.52 -7.50
CA ASN A 296 -6.06 -22.78 -8.16
C ASN A 296 -6.61 -23.76 -7.14
N PRO A 297 -7.94 -23.82 -6.94
CA PRO A 297 -8.53 -24.50 -5.81
C PRO A 297 -8.36 -26.02 -5.93
N LYS A 298 -7.45 -26.54 -5.14
CA LYS A 298 -7.47 -27.95 -4.72
C LYS A 298 -8.21 -28.10 -3.39
N SER A 299 -8.26 -27.05 -2.59
CA SER A 299 -8.96 -26.95 -1.31
C SER A 299 -10.40 -26.46 -1.49
N SER A 300 -11.30 -26.90 -0.60
CA SER A 300 -12.68 -26.42 -0.52
C SER A 300 -12.80 -24.99 0.00
N ASP A 301 -11.76 -24.48 0.68
CA ASP A 301 -11.70 -23.12 1.18
C ASP A 301 -10.49 -22.39 0.59
N ARG A 302 -10.73 -21.22 -0.02
CA ARG A 302 -9.68 -20.39 -0.57
C ARG A 302 -8.68 -19.92 0.47
N ALA A 303 -9.11 -19.76 1.73
CA ALA A 303 -8.21 -19.34 2.81
C ALA A 303 -7.09 -20.35 3.10
N ASN A 304 -7.32 -21.64 2.79
CA ASN A 304 -6.34 -22.72 3.03
C ASN A 304 -5.30 -22.85 1.90
N GLN A 305 -5.64 -22.40 0.68
CA GLN A 305 -4.89 -22.78 -0.53
C GLN A 305 -3.39 -22.45 -0.48
N ALA A 306 -3.04 -21.22 -0.05
CA ALA A 306 -1.63 -20.83 0.01
C ALA A 306 -0.88 -21.61 1.11
N TYR A 307 -1.52 -21.88 2.23
CA TYR A 307 -0.95 -22.65 3.32
C TYR A 307 -0.68 -24.10 2.90
N GLU A 308 -1.69 -24.78 2.37
CA GLU A 308 -1.59 -26.17 1.93
C GLU A 308 -0.51 -26.37 0.86
N GLU A 309 -0.29 -25.38 0.00
CA GLU A 309 0.66 -25.48 -1.11
C GLU A 309 2.10 -25.13 -0.72
N PHE A 310 2.30 -24.16 0.17
CA PHE A 310 3.64 -23.67 0.52
C PHE A 310 4.21 -24.24 1.83
N MET A 311 3.38 -24.57 2.81
CA MET A 311 3.88 -25.14 4.07
C MET A 311 4.70 -26.43 3.88
N PRO A 312 4.29 -27.38 3.02
CA PRO A 312 5.07 -28.58 2.77
C PRO A 312 6.46 -28.33 2.13
N LEU A 313 6.68 -27.13 1.60
CA LEU A 313 7.94 -26.74 0.95
C LEU A 313 8.90 -26.02 1.91
N ASP A 314 8.56 -25.90 3.19
CA ASP A 314 9.42 -25.20 4.15
C ASP A 314 10.83 -25.80 4.22
N GLY A 315 11.83 -24.95 4.06
CA GLY A 315 13.25 -25.35 4.03
C GLY A 315 13.74 -25.92 2.70
N GLN A 316 12.91 -25.96 1.64
CA GLN A 316 13.33 -26.43 0.31
C GLN A 316 13.78 -25.30 -0.61
N PHE A 317 13.58 -24.05 -0.23
CA PHE A 317 13.97 -22.88 -1.01
C PHE A 317 15.43 -22.49 -0.76
N ALA A 318 16.12 -22.03 -1.81
CA ALA A 318 17.49 -21.53 -1.73
C ALA A 318 17.57 -20.24 -0.90
N ASP A 319 18.76 -19.95 -0.36
CA ASP A 319 19.02 -18.80 0.53
C ASP A 319 18.84 -17.42 -0.11
N ASN A 320 18.79 -17.31 -1.43
CA ASN A 320 18.45 -16.09 -2.17
C ASN A 320 17.03 -16.11 -2.77
N VAL A 321 16.16 -17.01 -2.29
CA VAL A 321 14.70 -16.97 -2.50
C VAL A 321 14.05 -16.42 -1.26
N ILE A 322 13.12 -15.46 -1.44
CA ILE A 322 12.29 -14.94 -0.38
C ILE A 322 10.83 -15.17 -0.77
N ILE A 323 10.09 -15.89 0.06
CA ILE A 323 8.66 -16.13 -0.17
C ILE A 323 7.89 -14.87 0.19
N GLN A 324 7.20 -14.30 -0.78
CA GLN A 324 6.40 -13.08 -0.66
C GLN A 324 4.95 -13.46 -0.37
N ILE A 325 4.47 -13.13 0.83
CA ILE A 325 3.19 -13.56 1.37
C ILE A 325 2.34 -12.32 1.63
N LYS A 326 1.07 -12.32 1.16
CA LYS A 326 0.10 -11.27 1.51
C LYS A 326 -0.15 -11.28 3.02
N ASN A 327 -0.48 -10.11 3.57
CA ASN A 327 -0.75 -9.98 5.01
C ASN A 327 -1.91 -10.87 5.49
N GLY A 328 -2.95 -11.08 4.68
CA GLY A 328 -4.06 -11.99 4.93
C GLY A 328 -4.02 -13.24 4.05
N PRO A 329 -4.81 -14.29 4.36
CA PRO A 329 -4.76 -15.56 3.65
C PRO A 329 -5.45 -15.54 2.28
N ILE A 330 -6.34 -14.59 1.99
CA ILE A 330 -7.08 -14.53 0.73
C ILE A 330 -6.57 -13.41 -0.18
N ASP A 331 -6.78 -12.16 0.23
CA ASP A 331 -6.40 -10.99 -0.55
C ASP A 331 -6.29 -9.76 0.38
N PHE A 332 -6.08 -8.57 -0.13
CA PHE A 332 -5.93 -7.33 0.65
C PHE A 332 -7.29 -6.77 1.10
N GLN A 333 -8.12 -7.60 1.73
CA GLN A 333 -9.47 -7.24 2.17
C GLN A 333 -9.45 -6.13 3.24
N PRO A 334 -10.52 -5.39 3.47
CA PRO A 334 -10.59 -4.38 4.53
C PRO A 334 -10.22 -4.92 5.91
N ARG A 335 -10.58 -6.17 6.20
CA ARG A 335 -10.07 -6.94 7.35
C ARG A 335 -9.96 -8.42 6.99
N GLU A 336 -8.79 -8.98 7.24
CA GLU A 336 -8.50 -10.41 7.25
C GLU A 336 -7.72 -10.73 8.53
N PRO A 337 -7.77 -11.94 9.07
CA PRO A 337 -6.73 -12.39 9.99
C PRO A 337 -5.39 -12.40 9.26
N TYR A 338 -4.28 -12.42 10.00
CA TYR A 338 -2.98 -12.57 9.34
C TYR A 338 -2.85 -13.94 8.65
N SER A 339 -2.08 -14.03 7.58
CA SER A 339 -1.85 -15.32 6.89
C SER A 339 -1.08 -16.29 7.79
N PRO A 340 -1.61 -17.50 8.05
CA PRO A 340 -0.95 -18.47 8.94
C PRO A 340 0.42 -18.94 8.44
N LEU A 341 0.74 -18.77 7.16
CA LEU A 341 2.07 -19.06 6.62
C LEU A 341 3.19 -18.35 7.38
N PHE A 342 2.97 -17.14 7.90
CA PHE A 342 3.98 -16.41 8.66
C PHE A 342 4.40 -17.08 9.98
N THR A 343 3.56 -17.93 10.53
CA THR A 343 3.86 -18.71 11.73
C THR A 343 4.19 -20.17 11.41
N ALA A 344 3.87 -20.65 10.23
CA ALA A 344 4.12 -22.02 9.80
C ALA A 344 5.51 -22.23 9.18
N LEU A 345 5.97 -21.30 8.34
CA LEU A 345 7.29 -21.39 7.70
C LEU A 345 8.39 -21.03 8.70
N GLN A 346 9.22 -22.01 9.07
CA GLN A 346 10.26 -21.85 10.10
C GLN A 346 11.68 -21.81 9.52
N LYS A 347 11.89 -22.32 8.29
CA LYS A 347 13.20 -22.48 7.67
C LYS A 347 13.36 -21.65 6.41
N THR A 348 12.27 -21.15 5.89
CA THR A 348 12.21 -20.40 4.63
C THR A 348 12.22 -18.90 4.90
N GLN A 349 13.00 -18.14 4.13
CA GLN A 349 12.97 -16.68 4.24
C GLN A 349 11.65 -16.13 3.71
N MET A 350 11.03 -15.24 4.49
CA MET A 350 9.73 -14.64 4.19
C MET A 350 9.81 -13.12 4.09
N MET A 351 8.92 -12.55 3.31
CA MET A 351 8.60 -11.12 3.33
C MET A 351 7.09 -10.93 3.32
N VAL A 352 6.62 -9.87 3.97
CA VAL A 352 5.23 -9.49 3.87
C VAL A 352 5.00 -8.67 2.61
N GLU A 353 3.90 -8.96 1.90
CA GLU A 353 3.35 -8.14 0.84
C GLU A 353 2.14 -7.38 1.39
N PHE A 354 2.30 -6.07 1.62
CA PHE A 354 1.18 -5.17 1.88
C PHE A 354 0.66 -4.57 0.58
N GLN A 355 -0.57 -4.11 0.58
CA GLN A 355 -1.08 -3.30 -0.53
C GLN A 355 -1.20 -1.84 -0.09
N ILE A 356 -0.45 -0.96 -0.74
CA ILE A 356 -0.55 0.50 -0.59
C ILE A 356 -1.73 1.00 -1.42
N THR A 357 -1.97 0.38 -2.56
CA THR A 357 -3.18 0.51 -3.36
C THR A 357 -4.40 0.10 -2.54
N GLN A 358 -5.45 0.88 -2.60
CA GLN A 358 -6.69 0.63 -1.85
C GLN A 358 -7.72 -0.13 -2.71
N GLU A 359 -7.30 -1.23 -3.37
CA GLU A 359 -8.13 -1.99 -4.31
C GLU A 359 -9.49 -2.36 -3.73
N TYR A 360 -9.51 -2.81 -2.47
CA TYR A 360 -10.69 -3.25 -1.74
C TYR A 360 -11.19 -2.24 -0.71
N LEU A 361 -10.64 -1.02 -0.71
CA LEU A 361 -10.92 0.02 0.29
C LEU A 361 -11.31 1.35 -0.38
N GLY A 362 -12.14 1.27 -1.43
CA GLY A 362 -12.63 2.43 -2.16
C GLY A 362 -11.63 3.05 -3.12
N ALA A 363 -10.58 2.32 -3.47
CA ALA A 363 -9.55 2.74 -4.43
C ALA A 363 -9.03 4.17 -4.14
N ALA A 364 -8.71 4.95 -5.16
CA ALA A 364 -8.29 6.35 -5.00
C ALA A 364 -9.45 7.33 -4.71
N ASN A 365 -10.65 6.85 -4.34
CA ASN A 365 -11.81 7.70 -4.03
C ASN A 365 -12.04 7.88 -2.53
N HIS A 366 -11.64 6.91 -1.69
CA HIS A 366 -11.86 6.99 -0.26
C HIS A 366 -10.58 7.37 0.48
N LEU A 367 -10.74 8.14 1.54
CA LEU A 367 -9.69 8.37 2.51
C LEU A 367 -9.64 7.16 3.45
N VAL A 368 -8.60 6.34 3.29
CA VAL A 368 -8.32 5.20 4.18
C VAL A 368 -6.83 5.15 4.48
N TYR A 369 -6.47 5.41 5.73
CA TYR A 369 -5.08 5.33 6.19
C TYR A 369 -4.77 3.90 6.63
N LEU A 370 -3.80 3.26 5.97
CA LEU A 370 -3.54 1.82 6.08
C LEU A 370 -2.57 1.43 7.20
N ALA A 371 -1.82 2.37 7.77
CA ALA A 371 -0.86 2.03 8.83
C ALA A 371 -1.50 1.33 10.05
N PRO A 372 -2.73 1.65 10.50
CA PRO A 372 -3.39 0.88 11.55
C PRO A 372 -3.58 -0.60 11.20
N MET A 373 -3.95 -0.91 9.93
CA MET A 373 -4.09 -2.29 9.44
C MET A 373 -2.74 -3.03 9.45
N TRP A 374 -1.66 -2.36 9.01
CA TRP A 374 -0.33 -2.97 9.00
C TRP A 374 0.24 -3.16 10.41
N LYS A 375 -0.09 -2.26 11.34
CA LYS A 375 0.25 -2.42 12.77
C LYS A 375 -0.54 -3.55 13.43
N GLU A 376 -1.80 -3.76 13.04
CA GLU A 376 -2.59 -4.92 13.47
C GLU A 376 -1.90 -6.23 13.03
N PHE A 377 -1.41 -6.33 11.79
CA PHE A 377 -0.61 -7.48 11.34
C PHE A 377 0.64 -7.70 12.20
N PHE A 378 1.40 -6.66 12.52
CA PHE A 378 2.59 -6.77 13.37
C PHE A 378 2.29 -7.07 14.86
N SER A 379 1.03 -7.07 15.27
CA SER A 379 0.66 -7.57 16.61
C SER A 379 0.64 -9.10 16.67
N PHE A 380 0.55 -9.77 15.53
CA PHE A 380 0.56 -11.23 15.40
C PHE A 380 1.88 -11.78 14.85
N VAL A 381 2.52 -11.05 13.95
CA VAL A 381 3.76 -11.46 13.28
C VAL A 381 4.92 -10.62 13.78
N ASN A 382 5.92 -11.32 14.37
CA ASN A 382 7.11 -10.63 14.85
C ASN A 382 7.88 -10.02 13.65
N PRO A 383 8.11 -8.71 13.61
CA PRO A 383 8.85 -8.08 12.53
C PRO A 383 10.23 -8.72 12.24
N SER A 384 10.92 -9.22 13.29
CA SER A 384 12.24 -9.82 13.12
C SER A 384 12.24 -11.19 12.43
N SER A 385 11.08 -11.85 12.28
CA SER A 385 10.94 -13.08 11.49
C SER A 385 10.93 -12.84 9.98
N LEU A 386 10.76 -11.59 9.57
CA LEU A 386 10.69 -11.21 8.16
C LEU A 386 12.06 -10.75 7.65
N LYS A 387 12.39 -11.13 6.42
CA LYS A 387 13.61 -10.72 5.74
C LYS A 387 13.47 -9.37 5.02
N ALA A 388 12.26 -9.05 4.58
CA ALA A 388 11.97 -7.90 3.74
C ALA A 388 10.51 -7.47 3.87
N MET A 389 10.19 -6.34 3.28
CA MET A 389 8.83 -5.80 3.21
C MET A 389 8.55 -5.29 1.79
N ALA A 390 7.47 -5.75 1.18
CA ALA A 390 6.99 -5.33 -0.14
C ALA A 390 5.66 -4.62 -0.05
N GLY A 391 5.46 -3.56 -0.85
CA GLY A 391 4.22 -2.81 -0.95
C GLY A 391 3.72 -2.73 -2.39
N VAL A 392 2.52 -3.23 -2.65
CA VAL A 392 1.87 -3.03 -3.95
C VAL A 392 1.48 -1.56 -4.09
N ALA A 393 2.02 -0.89 -5.09
CA ALA A 393 1.88 0.54 -5.31
C ALA A 393 1.08 0.85 -6.57
N ASN A 394 0.31 1.92 -6.51
CA ASN A 394 -0.51 2.44 -7.61
C ASN A 394 -0.10 3.86 -8.00
N ILE A 395 1.17 4.14 -8.03
CA ILE A 395 1.73 5.44 -8.36
C ILE A 395 1.66 5.62 -9.88
N GLY A 396 0.97 6.67 -10.32
CA GLY A 396 0.76 6.98 -11.73
C GLY A 396 1.19 8.41 -12.08
N ASP A 397 0.83 8.87 -13.30
CA ASP A 397 1.16 10.19 -13.83
C ASP A 397 0.19 11.31 -13.40
N ASP A 398 -0.80 11.00 -12.55
CA ASP A 398 -1.65 12.01 -11.92
C ASP A 398 -0.82 13.04 -11.15
N THR A 399 -1.29 14.28 -11.06
CA THR A 399 -0.57 15.37 -10.41
C THR A 399 -0.21 15.02 -8.98
N ASN A 400 -1.15 14.46 -8.22
CA ASN A 400 -0.92 14.03 -6.83
C ASN A 400 -0.33 12.61 -6.70
N TRP A 401 0.09 11.95 -7.79
CA TRP A 401 0.73 10.64 -7.87
C TRP A 401 -0.13 9.42 -7.50
N CYS A 402 -1.14 9.59 -6.66
CA CYS A 402 -1.88 8.49 -6.05
C CYS A 402 -3.40 8.58 -6.30
N GLY A 403 -3.86 9.57 -7.07
CA GLY A 403 -5.28 9.81 -7.35
C GLY A 403 -6.06 10.39 -6.17
N HIS A 404 -5.49 10.40 -4.96
CA HIS A 404 -6.03 11.00 -3.74
C HIS A 404 -4.89 11.54 -2.87
N HIS A 405 -5.00 12.78 -2.36
CA HIS A 405 -3.92 13.38 -1.56
C HIS A 405 -3.58 12.56 -0.32
N PHE A 406 -4.56 12.02 0.39
CA PHE A 406 -4.31 11.17 1.56
C PHE A 406 -3.78 9.76 1.22
N ALA A 407 -3.90 9.29 -0.03
CA ALA A 407 -3.25 8.04 -0.44
C ALA A 407 -1.72 8.15 -0.46
N GLN A 408 -1.18 9.37 -0.60
CA GLN A 408 0.25 9.62 -0.40
C GLN A 408 0.72 9.23 1.02
N ALA A 409 -0.16 9.38 2.03
CA ALA A 409 0.15 8.96 3.40
C ALA A 409 0.37 7.46 3.53
N ASN A 410 -0.29 6.64 2.70
CA ASN A 410 -0.08 5.20 2.69
C ASN A 410 1.29 4.83 2.11
N TRP A 411 1.70 5.48 1.03
CA TRP A 411 3.06 5.32 0.50
C TRP A 411 4.11 5.76 1.52
N TYR A 412 3.93 6.92 2.15
CA TYR A 412 4.79 7.41 3.22
C TYR A 412 4.89 6.43 4.39
N ALA A 413 3.74 5.99 4.90
CA ALA A 413 3.66 5.07 6.04
C ALA A 413 4.28 3.71 5.76
N PHE A 414 4.13 3.20 4.53
CA PHE A 414 4.79 1.96 4.13
C PHE A 414 6.32 2.08 4.27
N GLY A 415 6.93 3.14 3.75
CA GLY A 415 8.38 3.35 3.87
C GLY A 415 8.83 3.51 5.32
N ARG A 416 8.07 4.26 6.14
CA ARG A 416 8.40 4.47 7.55
C ARG A 416 8.31 3.18 8.37
N LEU A 417 7.30 2.34 8.13
CA LEU A 417 7.17 1.03 8.77
C LEU A 417 8.18 0.01 8.25
N ALA A 418 8.54 0.07 6.97
CA ALA A 418 9.60 -0.77 6.42
C ALA A 418 10.99 -0.39 6.98
N TRP A 419 11.18 0.87 7.37
CA TRP A 419 12.37 1.33 8.09
C TRP A 419 12.33 0.90 9.56
N SER A 420 11.21 1.20 10.25
CA SER A 420 11.02 0.94 11.67
C SER A 420 9.58 0.45 11.96
N PRO A 421 9.34 -0.87 12.00
CA PRO A 421 8.01 -1.42 12.27
C PRO A 421 7.49 -1.13 13.68
N THR A 422 8.34 -0.61 14.57
CA THR A 422 7.96 -0.21 15.93
C THR A 422 7.27 1.15 15.99
N MET A 423 7.42 2.00 14.97
CA MET A 423 6.70 3.28 14.91
C MET A 423 5.19 3.09 15.02
N SER A 424 4.52 3.98 15.74
CA SER A 424 3.06 3.98 15.81
C SER A 424 2.44 4.61 14.56
N SER A 425 1.23 4.16 14.22
CA SER A 425 0.45 4.77 13.14
C SER A 425 0.20 6.25 13.36
N LYS A 426 0.06 6.68 14.63
CA LYS A 426 -0.14 8.08 15.02
C LYS A 426 1.08 8.94 14.73
N GLU A 427 2.27 8.50 15.15
CA GLU A 427 3.52 9.23 14.89
C GLU A 427 3.76 9.42 13.39
N ILE A 428 3.55 8.36 12.60
CA ILE A 428 3.71 8.42 11.14
C ILE A 428 2.69 9.38 10.51
N ALA A 429 1.43 9.34 10.94
CA ALA A 429 0.39 10.25 10.45
C ALA A 429 0.73 11.71 10.75
N GLN A 430 1.14 12.01 11.99
CA GLN A 430 1.53 13.35 12.39
C GLN A 430 2.76 13.85 11.62
N GLU A 431 3.76 13.00 11.43
CA GLU A 431 4.96 13.32 10.65
C GLU A 431 4.62 13.65 9.18
N TRP A 432 3.74 12.86 8.56
CA TRP A 432 3.29 13.11 7.19
C TRP A 432 2.43 14.37 7.07
N LEU A 433 1.47 14.57 7.98
CA LEU A 433 0.60 15.75 8.00
C LEU A 433 1.39 17.04 8.18
N ALA A 434 2.38 17.04 9.08
CA ALA A 434 3.23 18.21 9.32
C ALA A 434 4.03 18.61 8.08
N GLN A 435 4.57 17.64 7.34
CA GLN A 435 5.29 17.89 6.10
C GLN A 435 4.39 18.29 4.93
N THR A 436 3.15 17.78 4.90
CA THR A 436 2.25 17.91 3.74
C THR A 436 1.32 19.12 3.85
N PHE A 437 0.87 19.45 5.05
CA PHE A 437 -0.07 20.57 5.27
C PHE A 437 0.52 21.64 6.19
N SER A 438 0.67 21.36 7.48
CA SER A 438 1.19 22.32 8.46
C SER A 438 1.68 21.60 9.72
N PRO A 439 2.77 22.05 10.35
CA PRO A 439 3.20 21.54 11.65
C PRO A 439 2.36 22.04 12.83
N ALA A 440 1.40 22.96 12.63
CA ALA A 440 0.58 23.52 13.69
C ALA A 440 -0.31 22.47 14.37
N VAL A 441 -0.16 22.28 15.68
CA VAL A 441 -0.84 21.24 16.48
C VAL A 441 -2.36 21.33 16.38
N SER A 442 -2.93 22.53 16.29
CA SER A 442 -4.36 22.76 16.14
C SER A 442 -4.96 22.11 14.88
N HIS A 443 -4.13 21.95 13.83
CA HIS A 443 -4.51 21.30 12.58
C HIS A 443 -4.18 19.81 12.58
N LEU A 444 -3.09 19.41 13.23
CA LEU A 444 -2.63 18.04 13.25
C LEU A 444 -3.59 17.10 13.99
N SER A 445 -4.11 17.52 15.14
CA SER A 445 -4.89 16.62 16.00
C SER A 445 -6.19 16.12 15.36
N PRO A 446 -7.08 16.97 14.80
CA PRO A 446 -8.29 16.50 14.12
C PRO A 446 -8.00 15.63 12.90
N LEU A 447 -7.03 16.03 12.08
CA LEU A 447 -6.64 15.26 10.89
C LEU A 447 -5.99 13.92 11.27
N THR A 448 -5.18 13.88 12.31
CA THR A 448 -4.59 12.63 12.83
C THR A 448 -5.68 11.65 13.25
N THR A 449 -6.67 12.11 14.01
CA THR A 449 -7.81 11.30 14.44
C THR A 449 -8.60 10.78 13.23
N MET A 450 -8.94 11.66 12.29
CA MET A 450 -9.61 11.29 11.04
C MET A 450 -8.84 10.19 10.27
N MET A 451 -7.52 10.31 10.15
CA MET A 451 -6.69 9.29 9.49
C MET A 451 -6.74 7.96 10.26
N LEU A 452 -6.53 7.99 11.58
CA LEU A 452 -6.50 6.76 12.40
C LEU A 452 -7.82 6.00 12.39
N ASP A 453 -8.95 6.72 12.37
CA ASP A 453 -10.30 6.15 12.39
C ASP A 453 -10.75 5.67 11.00
N SER A 454 -10.10 6.15 9.93
CA SER A 454 -10.58 5.97 8.55
C SER A 454 -10.61 4.51 8.10
N ARG A 455 -9.65 3.68 8.53
CA ARG A 455 -9.65 2.25 8.19
C ARG A 455 -10.83 1.53 8.86
N GLU A 456 -11.08 1.78 10.15
CA GLU A 456 -12.20 1.13 10.86
C GLU A 456 -13.55 1.62 10.34
N ALA A 457 -13.67 2.89 9.98
CA ALA A 457 -14.84 3.42 9.30
C ALA A 457 -15.11 2.67 7.99
N CYS A 458 -14.06 2.46 7.18
CA CYS A 458 -14.14 1.73 5.93
C CYS A 458 -14.59 0.28 6.14
N VAL A 459 -14.02 -0.43 7.10
CA VAL A 459 -14.48 -1.78 7.48
C VAL A 459 -15.96 -1.75 7.86
N ASN A 460 -16.38 -0.78 8.67
CA ASN A 460 -17.76 -0.71 9.16
C ASN A 460 -18.76 -0.47 8.03
N TYR A 461 -18.50 0.44 7.07
CA TYR A 461 -19.47 0.65 5.98
C TYR A 461 -19.35 -0.36 4.83
N MET A 462 -18.25 -1.14 4.73
CA MET A 462 -18.11 -2.16 3.67
C MET A 462 -18.40 -3.57 4.19
N MET A 463 -17.58 -4.06 5.13
CA MET A 463 -17.53 -5.47 5.53
C MET A 463 -17.26 -5.62 7.03
N PRO A 464 -18.22 -5.22 7.88
CA PRO A 464 -18.08 -5.34 9.33
C PRO A 464 -18.15 -6.81 9.79
N LEU A 465 -17.72 -7.04 11.04
CA LEU A 465 -17.87 -8.30 11.77
C LEU A 465 -17.23 -9.53 11.10
N GLY A 466 -16.24 -9.33 10.24
CA GLY A 466 -15.56 -10.42 9.52
C GLY A 466 -16.21 -10.84 8.19
N ILE A 467 -17.23 -10.11 7.74
CA ILE A 467 -17.71 -10.24 6.35
C ILE A 467 -16.56 -9.85 5.42
N HIS A 468 -16.43 -10.56 4.30
CA HIS A 468 -15.36 -10.31 3.35
C HIS A 468 -15.77 -10.70 1.93
N HIS A 469 -15.06 -10.13 0.95
CA HIS A 469 -15.13 -10.43 -0.48
C HIS A 469 -16.53 -10.26 -1.11
N ILE A 470 -17.29 -9.25 -0.68
CA ILE A 470 -18.64 -8.96 -1.18
C ILE A 470 -18.68 -7.76 -2.14
N PHE A 471 -17.62 -7.60 -2.92
CA PHE A 471 -17.44 -6.52 -3.90
C PHE A 471 -18.15 -6.80 -5.22
N ALA A 472 -18.33 -5.71 -5.96
CA ALA A 472 -18.66 -5.75 -7.38
C ALA A 472 -17.64 -6.58 -8.18
N GLY A 473 -18.14 -7.42 -9.05
CA GLY A 473 -17.31 -8.27 -9.90
C GLY A 473 -16.35 -7.46 -10.79
N THR A 474 -15.23 -8.04 -11.14
CA THR A 474 -14.20 -7.54 -12.07
C THR A 474 -13.39 -6.32 -11.61
N HIS A 475 -14.00 -5.31 -11.01
CA HIS A 475 -13.31 -4.06 -10.65
C HIS A 475 -13.18 -3.80 -9.15
N HIS A 476 -13.80 -4.60 -8.29
CA HIS A 476 -13.72 -4.56 -6.82
C HIS A 476 -14.14 -3.23 -6.16
N TYR A 477 -14.98 -2.45 -6.85
CA TYR A 477 -15.48 -1.17 -6.34
C TYR A 477 -16.99 -1.23 -6.12
N GLY A 478 -17.44 -0.88 -4.93
CA GLY A 478 -18.83 -0.96 -4.54
C GLY A 478 -19.32 -2.35 -4.12
N PRO A 479 -20.53 -2.43 -3.53
CA PRO A 479 -21.11 -3.66 -3.05
C PRO A 479 -21.83 -4.41 -4.17
N GLU A 480 -21.61 -5.72 -4.27
CA GLU A 480 -22.44 -6.66 -5.04
C GLU A 480 -22.53 -8.00 -4.30
N PRO A 481 -23.10 -8.07 -3.08
CA PRO A 481 -23.17 -9.33 -2.33
C PRO A 481 -23.94 -10.44 -3.09
N TRP A 482 -24.76 -10.08 -4.07
CA TRP A 482 -25.51 -10.98 -4.95
C TRP A 482 -24.74 -11.46 -6.19
N TYR A 483 -23.53 -10.92 -6.47
CA TYR A 483 -22.83 -11.19 -7.72
C TYR A 483 -22.44 -12.65 -7.87
N SER A 484 -23.11 -13.35 -8.80
CA SER A 484 -22.86 -14.77 -9.08
C SER A 484 -23.27 -15.12 -10.52
N PRO A 485 -22.54 -14.64 -11.54
CA PRO A 485 -22.87 -14.91 -12.93
C PRO A 485 -22.67 -16.40 -13.27
N GLN A 486 -23.52 -16.91 -14.14
CA GLN A 486 -23.48 -18.30 -14.56
C GLN A 486 -22.11 -18.68 -15.14
N GLY A 487 -21.56 -19.81 -14.71
CA GLY A 487 -20.27 -20.35 -15.17
C GLY A 487 -19.05 -19.75 -14.52
N MET A 488 -19.20 -18.76 -13.62
CA MET A 488 -18.08 -18.27 -12.83
C MET A 488 -17.69 -19.27 -11.74
N ARG A 489 -16.41 -19.36 -11.42
CA ARG A 489 -15.93 -20.14 -10.28
C ARG A 489 -16.56 -19.63 -8.99
N ALA A 490 -16.98 -20.54 -8.12
CA ALA A 490 -17.63 -20.18 -6.87
C ALA A 490 -16.78 -19.23 -6.01
N ASP A 491 -15.49 -19.52 -5.85
CA ASP A 491 -14.54 -18.73 -5.06
C ASP A 491 -14.17 -17.36 -5.67
N TRP A 492 -14.82 -16.97 -6.78
CA TRP A 492 -14.77 -15.62 -7.35
C TRP A 492 -16.08 -14.85 -7.10
N THR A 493 -17.01 -15.42 -6.38
CA THR A 493 -18.34 -14.85 -6.16
C THR A 493 -18.59 -14.56 -4.68
N PRO A 494 -19.19 -13.42 -4.32
CA PRO A 494 -19.57 -13.06 -2.95
C PRO A 494 -20.37 -14.13 -2.19
N PRO A 495 -21.39 -14.81 -2.78
CA PRO A 495 -22.14 -15.85 -2.08
C PRO A 495 -21.29 -17.01 -1.53
N TYR A 496 -20.17 -17.31 -2.17
CA TYR A 496 -19.21 -18.29 -1.66
C TYR A 496 -18.61 -17.88 -0.31
N TYR A 497 -18.40 -16.59 -0.10
CA TYR A 497 -17.75 -16.06 1.11
C TYR A 497 -18.76 -15.78 2.22
N HIS A 498 -19.86 -15.10 1.91
CA HIS A 498 -20.81 -14.71 2.95
C HIS A 498 -21.75 -15.83 3.38
N ARG A 499 -22.04 -16.81 2.51
CA ARG A 499 -22.89 -17.98 2.79
C ARG A 499 -24.20 -17.67 3.53
N ALA A 500 -24.80 -16.50 3.26
CA ALA A 500 -26.02 -16.09 3.93
C ALA A 500 -27.17 -17.05 3.62
N ASP A 501 -27.89 -17.45 4.67
CA ASP A 501 -29.10 -18.27 4.59
C ASP A 501 -30.11 -17.91 5.70
N SER A 502 -31.17 -18.64 5.86
CA SER A 502 -32.19 -18.37 6.90
C SER A 502 -31.67 -18.54 8.33
N VAL A 503 -30.54 -19.20 8.52
CA VAL A 503 -29.93 -19.43 9.84
C VAL A 503 -28.97 -18.29 10.20
N GLY A 504 -28.10 -17.89 9.27
CA GLY A 504 -27.03 -16.96 9.59
C GLY A 504 -26.22 -16.45 8.41
N LEU A 505 -25.05 -15.93 8.72
CA LEU A 505 -24.11 -15.29 7.80
C LEU A 505 -22.67 -15.66 8.17
N GLY A 506 -21.83 -15.87 7.18
CA GLY A 506 -20.40 -16.12 7.35
C GLY A 506 -19.98 -17.54 6.97
N PHE A 507 -18.66 -17.71 6.82
CA PHE A 507 -18.07 -18.97 6.40
C PHE A 507 -17.61 -19.77 7.64
N ASP A 508 -18.14 -21.00 7.81
CA ASP A 508 -17.65 -21.87 8.88
C ASP A 508 -16.25 -22.40 8.54
N ARG A 509 -15.24 -21.82 9.21
CA ARG A 509 -13.83 -22.16 9.13
C ARG A 509 -13.30 -22.80 10.43
N THR A 510 -14.24 -23.18 11.32
CA THR A 510 -13.91 -23.94 12.53
C THR A 510 -13.44 -25.35 12.20
N LEU A 511 -13.03 -26.12 13.21
CA LEU A 511 -12.66 -27.53 13.04
C LEU A 511 -13.81 -28.42 12.52
N GLN A 512 -15.06 -27.99 12.64
CA GLN A 512 -16.25 -28.65 12.11
C GLN A 512 -16.55 -28.23 10.66
N GLY A 513 -16.04 -27.08 10.24
CA GLY A 513 -16.18 -26.55 8.88
C GLY A 513 -15.00 -26.88 7.97
N SER A 514 -14.37 -25.85 7.39
CA SER A 514 -13.18 -26.03 6.51
C SER A 514 -11.89 -26.28 7.26
N ALA A 515 -11.90 -26.22 8.60
CA ALA A 515 -10.77 -26.40 9.49
C ALA A 515 -9.60 -25.38 9.29
N ASN A 516 -9.84 -24.21 8.65
CA ASN A 516 -8.81 -23.18 8.48
C ASN A 516 -8.18 -22.76 9.82
N VAL A 517 -8.96 -22.77 10.91
CA VAL A 517 -8.44 -22.44 12.26
C VAL A 517 -7.28 -23.33 12.68
N SER A 518 -7.15 -24.56 12.15
CA SER A 518 -6.06 -25.50 12.46
C SER A 518 -4.70 -25.10 11.87
N GLU A 519 -4.69 -24.15 10.94
CA GLU A 519 -3.46 -23.61 10.34
C GLU A 519 -2.77 -22.57 11.25
N TYR A 520 -3.48 -22.09 12.27
CA TYR A 520 -2.98 -21.12 13.25
C TYR A 520 -2.34 -21.83 14.45
N PRO A 521 -1.43 -21.15 15.19
CA PRO A 521 -0.90 -21.66 16.44
C PRO A 521 -2.01 -22.05 17.42
N ASP A 522 -1.80 -23.09 18.24
CA ASP A 522 -2.80 -23.69 19.13
C ASP A 522 -3.61 -22.69 19.97
N SER A 523 -2.99 -21.62 20.45
CA SER A 523 -3.69 -20.58 21.21
C SER A 523 -4.72 -19.82 20.38
N LEU A 524 -4.37 -19.49 19.14
CA LEU A 524 -5.25 -18.79 18.20
C LEU A 524 -6.28 -19.75 17.58
N CYS A 525 -5.88 -20.99 17.32
CA CYS A 525 -6.83 -22.04 16.91
C CYS A 525 -7.96 -22.17 17.93
N ARG A 526 -7.66 -22.30 19.21
CA ARG A 526 -8.69 -22.35 20.27
C ARG A 526 -9.53 -21.07 20.33
N LEU A 527 -8.90 -19.91 20.21
CA LEU A 527 -9.56 -18.60 20.25
C LEU A 527 -10.57 -18.44 19.13
N TYR A 528 -10.19 -18.81 17.90
CA TYR A 528 -11.02 -18.64 16.70
C TYR A 528 -12.05 -19.76 16.51
N ASN A 529 -11.80 -20.96 17.04
CA ASN A 529 -12.68 -22.10 16.88
C ASN A 529 -13.98 -22.01 17.69
N ASP A 530 -13.98 -21.29 18.80
CA ASP A 530 -15.17 -21.11 19.64
C ASP A 530 -15.77 -19.71 19.39
N ILE A 531 -17.02 -19.67 18.96
CA ILE A 531 -17.74 -18.43 18.63
C ILE A 531 -17.79 -17.45 19.81
N SER A 532 -17.82 -17.95 21.05
CA SER A 532 -17.87 -17.11 22.26
C SER A 532 -16.55 -16.41 22.57
N THR A 533 -15.42 -16.97 22.14
CA THR A 533 -14.08 -16.40 22.34
C THR A 533 -13.55 -15.69 21.11
N CYS A 534 -14.09 -16.02 19.93
CA CYS A 534 -13.67 -15.38 18.67
C CYS A 534 -13.82 -13.85 18.75
N PRO A 535 -12.82 -13.09 18.30
CA PRO A 535 -12.95 -11.65 18.20
C PRO A 535 -14.14 -11.24 17.32
N GLU A 536 -14.99 -10.34 17.83
CA GLU A 536 -16.25 -9.97 17.14
C GLU A 536 -16.02 -9.41 15.75
N ASN A 537 -14.89 -8.75 15.51
CA ASN A 537 -14.51 -8.24 14.20
C ASN A 537 -14.06 -9.32 13.19
N LEU A 538 -14.00 -10.60 13.59
CA LEU A 538 -13.67 -11.75 12.77
C LEU A 538 -14.75 -12.86 12.83
N LEU A 539 -15.92 -12.59 13.45
CA LEU A 539 -16.94 -13.63 13.65
C LEU A 539 -17.37 -14.25 12.32
N ALA A 540 -17.86 -13.49 11.35
CA ALA A 540 -18.31 -14.00 10.08
C ALA A 540 -17.16 -14.50 9.17
N TRP A 541 -15.90 -14.24 9.54
CA TRP A 541 -14.75 -14.85 8.89
C TRP A 541 -14.60 -16.33 9.27
N PHE A 542 -14.72 -16.64 10.57
CA PHE A 542 -14.48 -17.98 11.09
C PHE A 542 -15.73 -18.81 11.33
N HIS A 543 -16.90 -18.16 11.49
CA HIS A 543 -18.16 -18.81 11.85
C HIS A 543 -19.28 -18.49 10.88
N HIS A 544 -20.19 -19.45 10.69
CA HIS A 544 -21.52 -19.17 10.19
C HIS A 544 -22.39 -18.72 11.38
N VAL A 545 -22.52 -17.39 11.53
CA VAL A 545 -23.07 -16.76 12.73
C VAL A 545 -24.59 -16.69 12.63
N PRO A 546 -25.35 -17.28 13.57
CA PRO A 546 -26.81 -17.15 13.58
C PRO A 546 -27.26 -15.70 13.68
N TRP A 547 -28.34 -15.34 12.97
CA TRP A 547 -28.86 -13.97 12.98
C TRP A 547 -29.27 -13.46 14.37
N ASP A 548 -29.61 -14.34 15.30
CA ASP A 548 -29.98 -14.05 16.69
C ASP A 548 -28.85 -14.31 17.70
N TYR A 549 -27.65 -14.62 17.24
CA TYR A 549 -26.49 -14.76 18.13
C TYR A 549 -26.30 -13.49 18.95
N ARG A 550 -26.19 -13.63 20.27
CA ARG A 550 -26.00 -12.51 21.18
C ARG A 550 -24.54 -12.08 21.25
N MET A 551 -24.27 -10.86 20.82
CA MET A 551 -22.97 -10.19 20.89
C MET A 551 -22.65 -9.80 22.33
N LYS A 552 -21.39 -9.49 22.61
CA LYS A 552 -20.90 -9.09 23.96
C LYS A 552 -21.58 -7.83 24.49
N ASN A 553 -22.06 -6.94 23.62
CA ASN A 553 -22.80 -5.73 23.98
C ASN A 553 -24.31 -6.00 24.23
N GLY A 554 -24.76 -7.24 24.10
CA GLY A 554 -26.15 -7.68 24.33
C GLY A 554 -27.08 -7.57 23.12
N ARG A 555 -26.68 -6.94 22.03
CA ARG A 555 -27.44 -6.94 20.77
C ARG A 555 -27.41 -8.33 20.12
N ILE A 556 -28.40 -8.64 19.28
CA ILE A 556 -28.29 -9.78 18.36
C ILE A 556 -27.39 -9.43 17.19
N PHE A 557 -26.82 -10.43 16.52
CA PHE A 557 -25.87 -10.25 15.42
C PHE A 557 -26.45 -9.38 14.28
N TRP A 558 -27.73 -9.59 13.91
CA TRP A 558 -28.39 -8.76 12.91
C TRP A 558 -28.42 -7.27 13.31
N ASP A 559 -28.83 -6.96 14.52
CA ASP A 559 -28.90 -5.58 14.98
C ASP A 559 -27.51 -4.94 15.05
N GLU A 560 -26.51 -5.69 15.54
CA GLU A 560 -25.12 -5.21 15.56
C GLU A 560 -24.58 -4.97 14.15
N LEU A 561 -24.88 -5.86 13.19
CA LEU A 561 -24.52 -5.67 11.79
C LEU A 561 -25.10 -4.37 11.23
N CYS A 562 -26.38 -4.12 11.46
CA CYS A 562 -27.05 -2.87 11.07
C CYS A 562 -26.39 -1.64 11.69
N HIS A 563 -26.11 -1.70 12.98
CA HIS A 563 -25.44 -0.58 13.67
C HIS A 563 -24.02 -0.34 13.16
N LYS A 564 -23.24 -1.38 12.89
CA LYS A 564 -21.89 -1.23 12.32
C LYS A 564 -21.89 -0.53 10.97
N TYR A 565 -22.78 -0.92 10.06
CA TYR A 565 -22.94 -0.24 8.77
C TYR A 565 -23.30 1.24 8.96
N ASN A 566 -24.26 1.53 9.84
CA ASN A 566 -24.67 2.89 10.11
C ASN A 566 -23.57 3.74 10.77
N ASP A 567 -22.79 3.16 11.68
CA ASP A 567 -21.64 3.81 12.30
C ASP A 567 -20.58 4.19 11.27
N GLY A 568 -20.31 3.30 10.30
CA GLY A 568 -19.38 3.57 9.20
C GLY A 568 -19.83 4.78 8.36
N VAL A 569 -21.13 4.86 8.02
CA VAL A 569 -21.70 6.02 7.30
C VAL A 569 -21.56 7.30 8.12
N ARG A 570 -21.88 7.26 9.42
CA ARG A 570 -21.72 8.43 10.32
C ARG A 570 -20.29 8.92 10.39
N GLN A 571 -19.32 8.00 10.46
CA GLN A 571 -17.89 8.33 10.45
C GLN A 571 -17.47 8.96 9.12
N ALA A 572 -17.90 8.42 7.98
CA ALA A 572 -17.60 9.02 6.67
C ALA A 572 -18.13 10.45 6.55
N ARG A 573 -19.36 10.70 7.03
CA ARG A 573 -19.94 12.06 7.11
C ARG A 573 -19.16 12.97 8.06
N HIS A 574 -18.68 12.44 9.17
CA HIS A 574 -17.86 13.20 10.12
C HIS A 574 -16.50 13.60 9.51
N PHE A 575 -15.87 12.77 8.69
CA PHE A 575 -14.64 13.13 8.00
C PHE A 575 -14.80 14.34 7.09
N LEU A 576 -15.94 14.46 6.42
CA LEU A 576 -16.26 15.65 5.63
C LEU A 576 -16.35 16.91 6.51
N VAL A 577 -16.98 16.82 7.68
CA VAL A 577 -17.07 17.94 8.65
C VAL A 577 -15.67 18.35 9.16
N VAL A 578 -14.82 17.37 9.49
CA VAL A 578 -13.43 17.63 9.90
C VAL A 578 -12.65 18.33 8.79
N TRP A 579 -12.81 17.87 7.56
CA TRP A 579 -12.11 18.46 6.41
C TRP A 579 -12.63 19.87 6.07
N ASP A 580 -13.93 20.10 6.16
CA ASP A 580 -14.51 21.42 5.90
C ASP A 580 -13.96 22.50 6.87
N ALA A 581 -13.65 22.13 8.09
CA ALA A 581 -12.98 23.01 9.05
C ALA A 581 -11.53 23.35 8.66
N MET A 582 -10.93 22.62 7.75
CA MET A 582 -9.55 22.85 7.27
C MET A 582 -9.47 23.87 6.13
N GLN A 583 -10.60 24.32 5.56
CA GLN A 583 -10.63 25.26 4.43
C GLN A 583 -9.71 26.49 4.58
N PRO A 584 -9.61 27.16 5.73
CA PRO A 584 -8.75 28.34 5.88
C PRO A 584 -7.25 28.02 5.89
N TYR A 585 -6.86 26.77 6.01
CA TYR A 585 -5.49 26.33 6.30
C TYR A 585 -4.86 25.50 5.19
N VAL A 586 -5.65 25.14 4.16
CA VAL A 586 -5.22 24.33 3.02
C VAL A 586 -5.39 25.16 1.75
N ASP A 587 -4.48 25.01 0.80
CA ASP A 587 -4.64 25.65 -0.50
C ASP A 587 -5.94 25.20 -1.19
N THR A 588 -6.50 26.10 -1.99
CA THR A 588 -7.85 25.96 -2.58
C THR A 588 -7.97 24.69 -3.42
N GLN A 589 -6.92 24.34 -4.17
CA GLN A 589 -6.97 23.21 -5.09
C GLN A 589 -7.04 21.87 -4.31
N ARG A 590 -6.08 21.63 -3.41
CA ARG A 590 -6.06 20.38 -2.61
C ARG A 590 -7.29 20.29 -1.70
N TYR A 591 -7.74 21.42 -1.14
CA TYR A 591 -8.96 21.44 -0.35
C TYR A 591 -10.17 20.97 -1.16
N ALA A 592 -10.39 21.53 -2.35
CA ALA A 592 -11.52 21.16 -3.21
C ALA A 592 -11.46 19.70 -3.70
N GLU A 593 -10.25 19.22 -4.05
CA GLU A 593 -10.06 17.83 -4.50
C GLU A 593 -10.36 16.82 -3.39
N VAL A 594 -9.87 17.04 -2.18
CA VAL A 594 -10.15 16.15 -1.03
C VAL A 594 -11.61 16.23 -0.62
N GLN A 595 -12.22 17.45 -0.58
CA GLN A 595 -13.63 17.60 -0.25
C GLN A 595 -14.52 16.81 -1.22
N ARG A 596 -14.23 16.89 -2.52
CA ARG A 596 -14.95 16.11 -3.54
C ARG A 596 -14.83 14.59 -3.29
N LYS A 597 -13.62 14.11 -2.96
CA LYS A 597 -13.37 12.69 -2.65
C LYS A 597 -14.12 12.24 -1.39
N LEU A 598 -14.15 13.04 -0.35
CA LEU A 598 -14.91 12.73 0.87
C LEU A 598 -16.42 12.69 0.61
N ARG A 599 -16.95 13.55 -0.28
CA ARG A 599 -18.36 13.44 -0.72
C ARG A 599 -18.66 12.15 -1.46
N ILE A 600 -17.72 11.69 -2.31
CA ILE A 600 -17.81 10.37 -2.95
C ILE A 600 -17.82 9.28 -1.88
N GLN A 601 -16.92 9.34 -0.90
CA GLN A 601 -16.84 8.36 0.19
C GLN A 601 -18.15 8.29 1.01
N VAL A 602 -18.77 9.43 1.31
CA VAL A 602 -20.08 9.46 2.00
C VAL A 602 -21.15 8.77 1.16
N ARG A 603 -21.29 9.15 -0.12
CA ARG A 603 -22.23 8.49 -1.05
C ARG A 603 -22.00 6.99 -1.11
N ASP A 604 -20.77 6.58 -1.24
CA ASP A 604 -20.42 5.16 -1.38
C ASP A 604 -20.63 4.39 -0.07
N ALA A 605 -20.38 5.00 1.08
CA ALA A 605 -20.67 4.40 2.39
C ALA A 605 -22.18 4.16 2.58
N GLU A 606 -23.03 5.09 2.13
CA GLU A 606 -24.48 4.94 2.12
C GLU A 606 -24.91 3.82 1.17
N TRP A 607 -24.34 3.79 -0.04
CA TRP A 607 -24.58 2.73 -1.01
C TRP A 607 -24.21 1.34 -0.46
N TRP A 608 -23.04 1.21 0.15
CA TRP A 608 -22.61 -0.05 0.78
C TRP A 608 -23.58 -0.50 1.86
N ARG A 609 -23.94 0.39 2.81
CA ARG A 609 -24.89 0.09 3.88
C ARG A 609 -26.22 -0.38 3.30
N ASP A 610 -26.81 0.41 2.44
CA ASP A 610 -28.17 0.16 1.93
C ASP A 610 -28.23 -1.12 1.10
N ALA A 611 -27.30 -1.34 0.18
CA ALA A 611 -27.22 -2.54 -0.64
C ALA A 611 -27.05 -3.81 0.22
N CYS A 612 -26.11 -3.80 1.17
CA CYS A 612 -25.83 -4.95 2.01
C CYS A 612 -26.97 -5.27 2.99
N LEU A 613 -27.52 -4.26 3.66
CA LEU A 613 -28.63 -4.48 4.62
C LEU A 613 -29.88 -4.98 3.92
N LEU A 614 -30.26 -4.40 2.79
CA LEU A 614 -31.44 -4.86 2.02
C LEU A 614 -31.24 -6.28 1.50
N TYR A 615 -30.04 -6.62 1.03
CA TYR A 615 -29.75 -7.98 0.56
C TYR A 615 -29.77 -9.01 1.69
N PHE A 616 -29.05 -8.78 2.79
CA PHE A 616 -29.01 -9.72 3.91
C PHE A 616 -30.34 -9.80 4.66
N GLN A 617 -31.19 -8.76 4.60
CA GLN A 617 -32.53 -8.79 5.14
C GLN A 617 -33.40 -9.86 4.43
N THR A 618 -33.17 -10.17 3.15
CA THR A 618 -33.92 -11.24 2.44
C THR A 618 -33.66 -12.62 3.02
N PHE A 619 -32.59 -12.82 3.77
CA PHE A 619 -32.26 -14.07 4.47
C PHE A 619 -32.65 -14.03 5.94
N SER A 620 -32.33 -12.93 6.64
CA SER A 620 -32.60 -12.81 8.07
C SER A 620 -34.08 -12.66 8.40
N HIS A 621 -34.87 -12.10 7.48
CA HIS A 621 -36.29 -11.74 7.65
C HIS A 621 -36.54 -10.83 8.89
N ARG A 622 -35.54 -10.13 9.37
CA ARG A 622 -35.60 -9.26 10.55
C ARG A 622 -35.72 -7.80 10.12
N PRO A 623 -36.48 -6.97 10.85
CA PRO A 623 -36.52 -5.53 10.57
C PRO A 623 -35.17 -4.87 10.87
N ILE A 624 -34.85 -3.81 10.11
CA ILE A 624 -33.77 -2.91 10.45
C ILE A 624 -34.17 -2.13 11.72
N PRO A 625 -33.30 -1.97 12.73
CA PRO A 625 -33.63 -1.26 13.98
C PRO A 625 -34.16 0.16 13.73
N GLN A 626 -35.21 0.57 14.47
CA GLN A 626 -35.89 1.84 14.26
C GLN A 626 -35.10 3.06 14.75
N ASP A 627 -34.09 2.85 15.58
CA ASP A 627 -33.21 3.89 16.15
C ASP A 627 -32.06 4.29 15.20
N MET A 628 -32.06 3.78 13.97
CA MET A 628 -31.07 4.10 12.96
C MET A 628 -31.69 4.56 11.65
N GLU A 629 -30.87 5.10 10.77
CA GLU A 629 -31.26 5.53 9.44
C GLU A 629 -31.60 4.32 8.55
N HIS A 630 -32.76 4.37 7.89
CA HIS A 630 -33.23 3.30 7.02
C HIS A 630 -32.86 3.57 5.56
N PRO A 631 -32.60 2.53 4.74
CA PRO A 631 -32.46 2.67 3.30
C PRO A 631 -33.67 3.36 2.66
N VAL A 632 -33.41 4.28 1.75
CA VAL A 632 -34.46 4.99 0.99
C VAL A 632 -34.82 4.32 -0.32
N HIS A 633 -33.95 3.44 -0.81
CA HIS A 633 -34.14 2.63 -2.02
C HIS A 633 -34.56 1.22 -1.65
N ASN A 634 -35.15 0.50 -2.60
CA ASN A 634 -35.40 -0.93 -2.47
C ASN A 634 -34.24 -1.75 -3.03
N LEU A 635 -34.25 -3.07 -2.81
CA LEU A 635 -33.18 -3.96 -3.25
C LEU A 635 -33.01 -3.97 -4.78
N ASP A 636 -34.11 -3.95 -5.53
CA ASP A 636 -34.05 -3.99 -7.01
C ASP A 636 -33.37 -2.76 -7.58
N GLU A 637 -33.61 -1.59 -6.97
CA GLU A 637 -32.90 -0.36 -7.32
C GLU A 637 -31.41 -0.46 -6.99
N MET A 638 -31.05 -1.01 -5.84
CA MET A 638 -29.65 -1.21 -5.45
C MET A 638 -28.94 -2.21 -6.36
N MET A 639 -29.60 -3.26 -6.80
CA MET A 639 -29.03 -4.24 -7.74
C MET A 639 -28.82 -3.66 -9.15
N GLN A 640 -29.51 -2.60 -9.51
CA GLN A 640 -29.33 -1.89 -10.79
C GLN A 640 -28.33 -0.73 -10.68
N TYR A 641 -28.02 -0.27 -9.47
CA TYR A 641 -27.11 0.84 -9.26
C TYR A 641 -25.67 0.40 -9.57
N ASN A 642 -25.05 1.05 -10.55
CA ASN A 642 -23.68 0.77 -10.97
C ASN A 642 -22.91 2.07 -11.19
N ILE A 643 -21.65 2.07 -10.79
CA ILE A 643 -20.70 3.13 -11.12
C ILE A 643 -19.78 2.56 -12.21
N PRO A 644 -19.69 3.21 -13.38
CA PRO A 644 -18.84 2.72 -14.46
C PRO A 644 -17.37 2.90 -14.10
N ILE A 645 -16.79 1.87 -13.55
CA ILE A 645 -15.38 1.73 -13.21
C ILE A 645 -14.83 0.52 -13.96
N THR A 646 -13.61 0.63 -14.43
CA THR A 646 -12.85 -0.50 -14.95
C THR A 646 -11.68 -0.83 -14.02
N MET A 647 -11.00 -1.94 -14.26
CA MET A 647 -9.78 -2.30 -13.54
C MET A 647 -8.66 -1.24 -13.66
N TYR A 648 -8.69 -0.42 -14.71
CA TYR A 648 -7.61 0.52 -15.04
C TYR A 648 -8.02 1.99 -14.89
N GLU A 649 -9.31 2.29 -14.99
CA GLU A 649 -9.81 3.66 -15.05
C GLU A 649 -10.92 3.88 -14.03
N ASN A 650 -10.89 5.03 -13.39
CA ASN A 650 -11.89 5.47 -12.44
C ASN A 650 -12.64 6.70 -12.95
N PRO A 651 -13.76 6.53 -13.65
CA PRO A 651 -14.58 7.65 -14.12
C PRO A 651 -15.41 8.32 -13.02
N ALA A 652 -15.33 7.87 -11.77
CA ALA A 652 -16.09 8.44 -10.64
C ALA A 652 -15.85 9.95 -10.47
N TYR A 653 -14.77 10.50 -10.96
CA TYR A 653 -14.54 11.95 -11.07
C TYR A 653 -15.60 12.69 -11.91
N GLY A 654 -16.18 12.05 -12.92
CA GLY A 654 -17.15 12.65 -13.83
C GLY A 654 -18.56 12.77 -13.26
N TYR A 655 -18.91 12.02 -12.24
CA TYR A 655 -20.26 11.93 -11.69
C TYR A 655 -20.65 13.05 -10.71
N ASN A 656 -19.71 13.89 -10.31
CA ASN A 656 -19.92 14.98 -9.35
C ASN A 656 -19.66 16.37 -9.97
N LYS A 657 -19.84 16.51 -11.30
CA LYS A 657 -19.82 17.82 -11.96
C LYS A 657 -21.16 18.50 -11.83
#